data_67ed040ab78286f043d467793c352bce
#
_entry.id   67ed040ab78286f043d467793c352bce
#
_cell.length_a   1.000
_cell.length_b   1.000
_cell.length_c   1.000
_cell.angle_alpha   90.00
_cell.angle_beta   90.00
_cell.angle_gamma   90.00
#
_symmetry.space_group_name_H-M   'P 1'
#
loop_
_entity.id
_entity.type
_entity.pdbx_description
1 polymer ?
#
loop_
_entity_poly.entity_id
_entity_poly.type
_entity_poly.pdbx_seq_one_letter_code
_entity_poly.pdbx_strand_id
1 'polypeptide(L)'
;MKRFLLLLLAIGGFTVAFSQTGTIKGFVFDKSNGEPVIFTNVYLLKTTHGSATDENGYFIITKVPAGDYTLIVTYLGYDTLTMPISLQSGGVITKQLYLNPAAINLETINISAEYQEARTETKTSVVKITPKDIGLIPSIGGQPDLAQYLQVMPGVVFTGDQGGELYIRGGSPIQNKVLLDGVTIYKAFHSIGLFSVFETDIIRSADIYTGGFGAEYGGRISSVMDITTRDGNRTRFAGKVGLSSFGANLLLEGPFVKIKENRSGSAGFILSAKGSYLEQSSELLYKYIDTAGLPFNFLDLYGKVSIQASNGSKINFYGFHYRDQVNEYKTLSDFNWHSTGIGTNFLVIPGKSDFIMEGHVAYSNYTIGLIEETSPERTSRISGFDVGLDFTYFLGKDELKFGLEQVGSTTDYYFVNGSGMVIEQQENTTEIGLFAKYKLTAGKFLIEPSFRLQWYASLSTVSPEPRLALKYNVTKHFRLKFAGGLYSQNLISARSDRDVVNLFYAILSGPDNLPDYFDGKPVTHALQKATHLILGGEFDIASKVTMNIEGYYKIFNQLTNLNRNKIYDEDKNPEKPALLKEDFILEKGDAYGLDLTLKYDRRSFYFWVVYSYAFVNRFYEEIDTVMQQYYPHFDRRHNVNLVTTYRFGKQYGWEFSARWNYGSGFPFTQTQGYFEKIKFEDGIYSDYITDNGELAIIYGDLNKGRLPSYHRLDLNMKKRFFLSEHSKIDVDVSVVNVYNRKNVFYRDRLTGEIVYQLPVMPSLGITWTF
;
A
#
# COMPACT_ATOMS: atom_id res chain seq x y z
N MET A 1 -38.50 -4.77 47.04
CA MET A 1 -39.31 -5.29 45.96
C MET A 1 -40.19 -4.26 45.23
N LYS A 2 -40.99 -3.41 45.92
CA LYS A 2 -41.85 -2.41 45.22
C LYS A 2 -41.13 -1.36 44.39
N ARG A 3 -39.93 -0.92 44.77
CA ARG A 3 -39.12 0.05 44.00
C ARG A 3 -38.45 -0.56 42.77
N PHE A 4 -38.16 -1.85 42.76
CA PHE A 4 -37.62 -2.57 41.60
C PHE A 4 -38.67 -2.88 40.56
N LEU A 5 -39.91 -3.09 40.99
CA LEU A 5 -41.08 -3.28 40.11
C LEU A 5 -41.46 -1.96 39.37
N LEU A 6 -41.31 -0.81 40.06
CA LEU A 6 -41.53 0.52 39.44
C LEU A 6 -40.45 0.90 38.41
N LEU A 7 -39.22 0.43 38.62
CA LEU A 7 -38.14 0.63 37.64
C LEU A 7 -38.35 -0.24 36.38
N LEU A 8 -38.85 -1.47 36.55
CA LEU A 8 -39.22 -2.36 35.44
C LEU A 8 -40.43 -1.86 34.68
N LEU A 9 -41.43 -1.24 35.35
CA LEU A 9 -42.59 -0.60 34.73
C LEU A 9 -42.22 0.70 33.99
N ALA A 10 -41.24 1.45 34.48
CA ALA A 10 -40.72 2.65 33.80
C ALA A 10 -39.90 2.29 32.53
N ILE A 11 -39.25 1.13 32.52
CA ILE A 11 -38.51 0.60 31.32
C ILE A 11 -39.49 0.00 30.28
N GLY A 12 -40.65 -0.54 30.72
CA GLY A 12 -41.71 -1.09 29.86
C GLY A 12 -42.60 -0.04 29.17
N GLY A 13 -42.49 1.24 29.57
CA GLY A 13 -43.32 2.34 29.05
C GLY A 13 -42.71 3.14 27.88
N PHE A 14 -41.51 2.79 27.42
CA PHE A 14 -41.01 3.31 26.15
C PHE A 14 -41.75 2.60 24.99
N THR A 15 -42.91 3.12 24.67
CA THR A 15 -43.49 2.90 23.32
C THR A 15 -42.47 3.46 22.35
N VAL A 16 -41.67 2.60 21.75
CA VAL A 16 -40.87 2.90 20.57
C VAL A 16 -41.88 3.36 19.54
N ALA A 17 -42.03 4.67 19.34
CA ALA A 17 -42.69 5.21 18.19
C ALA A 17 -41.88 4.70 17.00
N PHE A 18 -42.36 3.60 16.36
CA PHE A 18 -41.78 3.14 15.10
C PHE A 18 -41.97 4.27 14.13
N SER A 19 -40.91 5.08 13.98
CA SER A 19 -40.85 6.06 12.91
C SER A 19 -41.12 5.29 11.62
N GLN A 20 -42.11 5.71 10.86
CA GLN A 20 -42.51 5.11 9.59
C GLN A 20 -41.46 5.40 8.51
N THR A 21 -40.22 4.95 8.73
CA THR A 21 -39.08 5.18 7.85
C THR A 21 -38.79 3.92 7.03
N GLY A 22 -38.30 4.10 5.82
CA GLY A 22 -37.85 3.04 4.96
C GLY A 22 -36.37 3.23 4.55
N THR A 23 -35.89 2.38 3.65
CA THR A 23 -34.52 2.34 3.16
C THR A 23 -34.48 2.38 1.63
N ILE A 24 -33.61 3.19 1.06
CA ILE A 24 -33.30 3.23 -0.37
C ILE A 24 -31.85 2.78 -0.53
N LYS A 25 -31.61 1.70 -1.28
CA LYS A 25 -30.29 1.15 -1.51
C LYS A 25 -30.11 0.70 -2.96
N GLY A 26 -28.88 0.46 -3.36
CA GLY A 26 -28.61 -0.01 -4.71
C GLY A 26 -27.18 0.18 -5.14
N PHE A 27 -27.00 0.15 -6.45
CA PHE A 27 -25.72 0.25 -7.10
C PHE A 27 -25.73 1.32 -8.16
N VAL A 28 -24.57 1.96 -8.35
CA VAL A 28 -24.32 2.88 -9.45
C VAL A 28 -23.27 2.27 -10.37
N PHE A 29 -23.61 2.14 -11.66
CA PHE A 29 -22.74 1.59 -12.70
C PHE A 29 -22.47 2.62 -13.80
N ASP A 30 -21.28 2.53 -14.40
CA ASP A 30 -20.97 3.17 -15.67
C ASP A 30 -21.68 2.43 -16.81
N LYS A 31 -22.50 3.13 -17.56
CA LYS A 31 -23.28 2.54 -18.67
C LYS A 31 -22.41 2.08 -19.82
N SER A 32 -21.23 2.64 -20.00
CA SER A 32 -20.34 2.33 -21.13
C SER A 32 -19.62 0.99 -20.98
N ASN A 33 -19.31 0.58 -19.76
CA ASN A 33 -18.51 -0.63 -19.48
C ASN A 33 -19.14 -1.56 -18.41
N GLY A 34 -20.15 -1.08 -17.65
CA GLY A 34 -20.80 -1.83 -16.58
C GLY A 34 -20.01 -1.93 -15.29
N GLU A 35 -18.90 -1.20 -15.15
CA GLU A 35 -18.13 -1.12 -13.91
C GLU A 35 -18.87 -0.32 -12.84
N PRO A 36 -18.70 -0.64 -11.56
CA PRO A 36 -19.22 0.18 -10.48
C PRO A 36 -18.63 1.58 -10.49
N VAL A 37 -19.47 2.61 -10.33
CA VAL A 37 -19.00 3.99 -10.13
C VAL A 37 -18.87 4.25 -8.64
N ILE A 38 -17.62 4.26 -8.19
CA ILE A 38 -17.26 4.42 -6.78
C ILE A 38 -17.33 5.88 -6.33
N PHE A 39 -17.59 6.10 -5.05
CA PHE A 39 -17.60 7.43 -4.41
C PHE A 39 -18.57 8.43 -5.06
N THR A 40 -19.65 7.92 -5.66
CA THR A 40 -20.70 8.69 -6.34
C THR A 40 -21.71 9.22 -5.32
N ASN A 41 -22.09 10.48 -5.42
CA ASN A 41 -23.10 11.06 -4.55
C ASN A 41 -24.51 10.63 -4.97
N VAL A 42 -25.23 10.03 -4.05
CA VAL A 42 -26.64 9.64 -4.19
C VAL A 42 -27.44 10.31 -3.08
N TYR A 43 -28.39 11.19 -3.42
CA TYR A 43 -29.14 11.95 -2.42
C TYR A 43 -30.57 12.26 -2.87
N LEU A 44 -31.42 12.55 -1.89
CA LEU A 44 -32.81 12.95 -2.12
C LEU A 44 -32.89 14.48 -2.18
N LEU A 45 -33.41 15.00 -3.30
CA LEU A 45 -33.50 16.44 -3.57
C LEU A 45 -34.26 17.16 -2.45
N LYS A 46 -33.74 18.32 -2.01
CA LYS A 46 -34.29 19.17 -0.94
C LYS A 46 -34.39 18.50 0.44
N THR A 47 -33.63 17.43 0.66
CA THR A 47 -33.53 16.77 1.97
C THR A 47 -32.07 16.71 2.45
N THR A 48 -31.85 16.20 3.67
CA THR A 48 -30.52 15.89 4.21
C THR A 48 -30.17 14.42 4.10
N HIS A 49 -30.97 13.63 3.38
CA HIS A 49 -30.79 12.20 3.19
C HIS A 49 -29.94 11.95 1.93
N GLY A 50 -28.83 11.28 2.10
CA GLY A 50 -27.92 10.93 1.02
C GLY A 50 -26.78 10.05 1.52
N SER A 51 -26.09 9.39 0.58
CA SER A 51 -24.95 8.53 0.80
C SER A 51 -24.01 8.63 -0.38
N ALA A 52 -22.72 8.37 -0.19
CA ALA A 52 -21.81 8.11 -1.29
C ALA A 52 -21.78 6.59 -1.57
N THR A 53 -21.45 6.20 -2.81
CA THR A 53 -21.20 4.79 -3.12
C THR A 53 -19.87 4.33 -2.55
N ASP A 54 -19.81 3.08 -2.10
CA ASP A 54 -18.58 2.40 -1.66
C ASP A 54 -17.72 1.92 -2.86
N GLU A 55 -16.70 1.13 -2.59
CA GLU A 55 -15.80 0.53 -3.58
C GLU A 55 -16.46 -0.48 -4.52
N ASN A 56 -17.63 -0.99 -4.15
CA ASN A 56 -18.48 -1.86 -4.96
C ASN A 56 -19.54 -1.08 -5.76
N GLY A 57 -19.55 0.27 -5.64
CA GLY A 57 -20.61 1.11 -6.20
C GLY A 57 -21.93 1.01 -5.45
N TYR A 58 -21.96 0.40 -4.26
CA TYR A 58 -23.14 0.25 -3.42
C TYR A 58 -23.42 1.52 -2.63
N PHE A 59 -24.67 1.92 -2.55
CA PHE A 59 -25.16 2.99 -1.68
C PHE A 59 -26.36 2.54 -0.85
N ILE A 60 -26.49 3.11 0.33
CA ILE A 60 -27.66 2.90 1.20
C ILE A 60 -28.01 4.21 1.91
N ILE A 61 -29.32 4.54 1.87
CA ILE A 61 -29.92 5.68 2.56
C ILE A 61 -31.01 5.10 3.47
N THR A 62 -30.74 5.02 4.76
CA THR A 62 -31.66 4.45 5.75
C THR A 62 -32.38 5.52 6.53
N LYS A 63 -33.40 5.16 7.28
CA LYS A 63 -34.25 6.05 8.10
C LYS A 63 -34.89 7.21 7.28
N VAL A 64 -35.25 6.94 6.02
CA VAL A 64 -35.96 7.89 5.17
C VAL A 64 -37.45 7.86 5.51
N PRO A 65 -38.11 8.98 5.83
CA PRO A 65 -39.55 9.00 6.02
C PRO A 65 -40.31 8.51 4.78
N ALA A 66 -41.48 7.90 4.95
CA ALA A 66 -42.31 7.53 3.83
C ALA A 66 -42.76 8.78 3.05
N GLY A 67 -42.78 8.71 1.71
CA GLY A 67 -43.11 9.84 0.86
C GLY A 67 -42.55 9.74 -0.55
N ASP A 68 -42.85 10.73 -1.36
CA ASP A 68 -42.38 10.85 -2.74
C ASP A 68 -41.16 11.76 -2.80
N TYR A 69 -40.11 11.27 -3.43
CA TYR A 69 -38.82 11.91 -3.51
C TYR A 69 -38.30 11.94 -4.95
N THR A 70 -37.34 12.82 -5.19
CA THR A 70 -36.51 12.80 -6.38
C THR A 70 -35.10 12.36 -5.98
N LEU A 71 -34.69 11.19 -6.43
CA LEU A 71 -33.33 10.68 -6.26
C LEU A 71 -32.42 11.34 -7.28
N ILE A 72 -31.32 11.88 -6.82
CA ILE A 72 -30.27 12.48 -7.68
C ILE A 72 -28.97 11.71 -7.49
N VAL A 73 -28.31 11.41 -8.61
CA VAL A 73 -26.99 10.80 -8.64
C VAL A 73 -26.04 11.69 -9.43
N THR A 74 -24.94 12.08 -8.80
CA THR A 74 -23.95 12.99 -9.43
C THR A 74 -22.53 12.47 -9.22
N TYR A 75 -21.76 12.45 -10.30
CA TYR A 75 -20.33 12.14 -10.27
C TYR A 75 -19.58 12.91 -11.35
N LEU A 76 -18.31 13.25 -11.08
CA LEU A 76 -17.48 14.02 -12.02
C LEU A 76 -17.20 13.22 -13.31
N GLY A 77 -17.54 13.81 -14.47
CA GLY A 77 -17.37 13.17 -15.77
C GLY A 77 -18.57 12.36 -16.25
N TYR A 78 -19.70 12.44 -15.50
CA TYR A 78 -20.96 11.80 -15.86
C TYR A 78 -22.11 12.78 -15.89
N ASP A 79 -23.14 12.47 -16.68
CA ASP A 79 -24.40 13.20 -16.68
C ASP A 79 -25.14 12.95 -15.36
N THR A 80 -25.79 13.97 -14.81
CA THR A 80 -26.59 13.84 -13.59
C THR A 80 -27.81 12.97 -13.88
N LEU A 81 -27.99 11.89 -13.12
CA LEU A 81 -29.18 11.06 -13.17
C LEU A 81 -30.22 11.58 -12.17
N THR A 82 -31.44 11.77 -12.63
CA THR A 82 -32.59 12.18 -11.80
C THR A 82 -33.71 11.18 -11.97
N MET A 83 -34.26 10.66 -10.85
CA MET A 83 -35.29 9.63 -10.87
C MET A 83 -36.35 9.89 -9.76
N PRO A 84 -37.66 9.84 -10.05
CA PRO A 84 -38.69 9.84 -9.02
C PRO A 84 -38.74 8.50 -8.27
N ILE A 85 -38.91 8.57 -6.95
CA ILE A 85 -39.02 7.40 -6.06
C ILE A 85 -40.15 7.63 -5.06
N SER A 86 -41.05 6.64 -4.92
CA SER A 86 -42.10 6.61 -3.89
C SER A 86 -41.75 5.55 -2.85
N LEU A 87 -41.51 5.98 -1.61
CA LEU A 87 -41.10 5.11 -0.50
C LEU A 87 -42.27 4.91 0.45
N GLN A 88 -42.67 3.64 0.62
CA GLN A 88 -43.70 3.27 1.59
C GLN A 88 -43.09 3.12 2.99
N SER A 89 -43.93 3.22 4.01
CA SER A 89 -43.56 2.98 5.40
C SER A 89 -42.99 1.59 5.60
N GLY A 90 -41.77 1.49 6.18
CA GLY A 90 -41.02 0.24 6.35
C GLY A 90 -40.53 -0.38 5.04
N GLY A 91 -40.73 0.31 3.90
CA GLY A 91 -40.35 -0.18 2.58
C GLY A 91 -38.84 -0.16 2.35
N VAL A 92 -38.35 -1.15 1.58
CA VAL A 92 -36.96 -1.18 1.07
C VAL A 92 -37.03 -1.12 -0.45
N ILE A 93 -36.41 -0.06 -1.02
CA ILE A 93 -36.28 0.12 -2.46
C ILE A 93 -34.85 -0.20 -2.87
N THR A 94 -34.68 -1.18 -3.75
CA THR A 94 -33.37 -1.51 -4.34
C THR A 94 -33.35 -1.07 -5.81
N LYS A 95 -32.31 -0.30 -6.21
CA LYS A 95 -32.15 0.22 -7.57
C LYS A 95 -30.75 -0.06 -8.12
N GLN A 96 -30.71 -0.41 -9.41
CA GLN A 96 -29.48 -0.36 -10.20
C GLN A 96 -29.55 0.90 -11.07
N LEU A 97 -28.58 1.79 -10.92
CA LEU A 97 -28.54 3.09 -11.55
C LEU A 97 -27.36 3.13 -12.52
N TYR A 98 -27.59 3.62 -13.74
CA TYR A 98 -26.59 3.65 -14.80
C TYR A 98 -26.29 5.09 -15.18
N LEU A 99 -25.04 5.52 -14.99
CA LEU A 99 -24.58 6.85 -15.36
C LEU A 99 -24.01 6.84 -16.77
N ASN A 100 -24.40 7.82 -17.60
CA ASN A 100 -23.77 8.04 -18.88
C ASN A 100 -22.52 8.90 -18.69
N PRO A 101 -21.36 8.53 -19.25
CA PRO A 101 -20.22 9.43 -19.32
C PRO A 101 -20.62 10.74 -20.02
N ALA A 102 -20.33 11.87 -19.40
CA ALA A 102 -20.71 13.17 -19.95
C ALA A 102 -19.92 13.44 -21.24
N ALA A 103 -20.63 13.73 -22.32
CA ALA A 103 -20.02 14.34 -23.50
C ALA A 103 -19.43 15.70 -23.09
N ILE A 104 -18.30 16.06 -23.68
CA ILE A 104 -17.36 17.16 -23.38
C ILE A 104 -18.04 18.55 -23.17
N ASN A 105 -18.95 18.68 -22.25
CA ASN A 105 -19.44 20.02 -21.81
C ASN A 105 -20.13 19.90 -20.46
N LEU A 106 -19.55 20.59 -19.47
CA LEU A 106 -20.32 21.43 -18.53
C LEU A 106 -19.40 21.83 -17.36
N GLU A 107 -19.20 23.11 -17.21
CA GLU A 107 -18.83 23.75 -15.95
C GLU A 107 -20.03 23.64 -14.98
N THR A 108 -20.35 22.46 -14.55
CA THR A 108 -21.30 22.29 -13.45
C THR A 108 -20.53 22.34 -12.15
N ILE A 109 -20.99 23.19 -11.24
CA ILE A 109 -20.54 23.28 -9.85
C ILE A 109 -20.86 21.93 -9.19
N ASN A 110 -19.98 20.95 -9.38
CA ASN A 110 -20.06 19.73 -8.64
C ASN A 110 -19.27 19.91 -7.35
N ILE A 111 -19.98 19.92 -6.22
CA ILE A 111 -19.38 19.57 -4.94
C ILE A 111 -18.83 18.16 -5.16
N SER A 112 -17.51 18.05 -5.24
CA SER A 112 -16.87 16.80 -5.61
C SER A 112 -17.24 15.72 -4.58
N ALA A 113 -17.35 14.47 -5.01
CA ALA A 113 -17.57 13.32 -4.13
C ALA A 113 -16.52 13.26 -3.03
N GLU A 114 -15.26 13.57 -3.37
CA GLU A 114 -14.14 13.73 -2.45
C GLU A 114 -14.43 14.73 -1.32
N TYR A 115 -15.09 15.86 -1.64
CA TYR A 115 -15.48 16.86 -0.63
C TYR A 115 -16.53 16.33 0.33
N GLN A 116 -17.50 15.55 -0.14
CA GLN A 116 -18.52 14.94 0.72
C GLN A 116 -17.91 13.80 1.56
N GLU A 117 -17.13 12.91 0.96
CA GLU A 117 -16.42 11.87 1.66
C GLU A 117 -15.50 12.43 2.75
N ALA A 118 -14.73 13.48 2.44
CA ALA A 118 -13.91 14.17 3.42
C ALA A 118 -14.69 14.68 4.63
N ARG A 119 -16.01 14.86 4.55
CA ARG A 119 -16.86 15.30 5.64
C ARG A 119 -17.63 14.20 6.37
N THR A 120 -17.81 13.04 5.74
CA THR A 120 -18.63 11.93 6.24
C THR A 120 -17.81 10.72 6.69
N GLU A 121 -16.54 10.65 6.32
CA GLU A 121 -15.64 9.57 6.70
C GLU A 121 -14.61 10.01 7.75
N THR A 122 -14.36 9.13 8.73
CA THR A 122 -13.40 9.38 9.82
C THR A 122 -11.95 9.14 9.42
N LYS A 123 -11.72 8.52 8.23
CA LYS A 123 -10.39 8.10 7.74
C LYS A 123 -9.36 9.24 7.86
N THR A 124 -8.34 9.03 8.70
CA THR A 124 -7.20 9.95 8.91
C THR A 124 -5.97 9.32 8.29
N SER A 125 -5.08 10.11 7.69
CA SER A 125 -3.84 9.63 7.04
C SER A 125 -4.08 8.59 5.94
N VAL A 126 -5.16 8.73 5.20
CA VAL A 126 -5.51 7.88 4.06
C VAL A 126 -5.42 8.68 2.78
N VAL A 127 -4.73 8.11 1.80
CA VAL A 127 -4.75 8.61 0.42
C VAL A 127 -5.45 7.56 -0.42
N LYS A 128 -6.57 7.95 -1.03
CA LYS A 128 -7.29 7.12 -1.99
C LYS A 128 -6.77 7.40 -3.39
N ILE A 129 -6.45 6.37 -4.11
CA ILE A 129 -5.82 6.45 -5.43
C ILE A 129 -6.69 5.69 -6.42
N THR A 130 -6.93 6.31 -7.56
CA THR A 130 -7.57 5.68 -8.73
C THR A 130 -6.60 5.62 -9.90
N PRO A 131 -6.86 4.82 -10.95
CA PRO A 131 -6.03 4.82 -12.15
C PRO A 131 -5.90 6.20 -12.80
N LYS A 132 -6.93 7.05 -12.65
CA LYS A 132 -6.90 8.44 -13.11
C LYS A 132 -5.84 9.25 -12.36
N ASP A 133 -5.71 9.06 -11.05
CA ASP A 133 -4.71 9.78 -10.24
C ASP A 133 -3.30 9.32 -10.57
N ILE A 134 -3.09 8.00 -10.74
CA ILE A 134 -1.81 7.43 -11.19
C ILE A 134 -1.40 8.02 -12.54
N GLY A 135 -2.36 8.17 -13.46
CA GLY A 135 -2.14 8.77 -14.77
C GLY A 135 -1.78 10.26 -14.78
N LEU A 136 -1.88 10.97 -13.63
CA LEU A 136 -1.44 12.37 -13.49
C LEU A 136 0.06 12.52 -13.27
N ILE A 137 0.74 11.45 -12.85
CA ILE A 137 2.19 11.43 -12.65
C ILE A 137 2.89 11.17 -14.00
N PRO A 138 4.06 11.78 -14.29
CA PRO A 138 4.83 11.44 -15.47
C PRO A 138 5.06 9.94 -15.59
N SER A 139 4.63 9.35 -16.71
CA SER A 139 4.88 7.94 -17.01
C SER A 139 6.36 7.71 -17.29
N ILE A 140 6.93 6.66 -16.75
CA ILE A 140 8.26 6.18 -17.09
C ILE A 140 8.09 4.97 -17.99
N GLY A 141 8.80 4.93 -19.10
CA GLY A 141 8.61 3.85 -20.08
C GLY A 141 7.24 3.86 -20.78
N GLY A 142 6.57 5.01 -20.84
CA GLY A 142 5.30 5.18 -21.53
C GLY A 142 4.08 4.60 -20.81
N GLN A 143 4.23 4.12 -19.57
CA GLN A 143 3.13 3.54 -18.80
C GLN A 143 3.05 4.16 -17.42
N PRO A 144 1.85 4.63 -16.97
CA PRO A 144 1.62 5.01 -15.58
C PRO A 144 1.78 3.79 -14.67
N ASP A 145 2.46 3.96 -13.53
CA ASP A 145 2.67 2.89 -12.57
C ASP A 145 2.42 3.36 -11.13
N LEU A 146 1.81 2.51 -10.31
CA LEU A 146 1.50 2.80 -8.91
C LEU A 146 2.77 3.12 -8.11
N ALA A 147 3.91 2.47 -8.39
CA ALA A 147 5.17 2.74 -7.70
C ALA A 147 5.60 4.22 -7.82
N GLN A 148 5.36 4.83 -8.97
CA GLN A 148 5.70 6.23 -9.22
C GLN A 148 4.80 7.19 -8.47
N TYR A 149 3.53 6.84 -8.30
CA TYR A 149 2.60 7.61 -7.47
C TYR A 149 2.98 7.53 -5.99
N LEU A 150 3.32 6.35 -5.50
CA LEU A 150 3.69 6.12 -4.10
C LEU A 150 4.93 6.93 -3.68
N GLN A 151 5.89 7.10 -4.60
CA GLN A 151 7.11 7.89 -4.36
C GLN A 151 6.84 9.36 -4.04
N VAL A 152 5.71 9.92 -4.48
CA VAL A 152 5.38 11.34 -4.25
C VAL A 152 4.40 11.55 -3.08
N MET A 153 3.96 10.47 -2.42
CA MET A 153 3.02 10.57 -1.31
C MET A 153 3.64 11.15 -0.03
N PRO A 154 2.83 11.83 0.83
CA PRO A 154 3.31 12.34 2.11
C PRO A 154 3.73 11.19 3.05
N GLY A 155 4.83 11.39 3.78
CA GLY A 155 5.33 10.43 4.75
C GLY A 155 5.93 9.15 4.15
N VAL A 156 6.05 9.07 2.82
CA VAL A 156 6.66 7.95 2.11
C VAL A 156 8.10 8.29 1.72
N VAL A 157 9.02 7.42 2.08
CA VAL A 157 10.42 7.49 1.68
C VAL A 157 10.72 6.31 0.77
N PHE A 158 11.23 6.60 -0.41
CA PHE A 158 11.67 5.63 -1.40
C PHE A 158 13.19 5.66 -1.50
N THR A 159 13.83 4.50 -1.45
CA THR A 159 15.29 4.43 -1.31
C THR A 159 16.04 4.61 -2.62
N GLY A 160 15.38 4.54 -3.76
CA GLY A 160 16.01 4.84 -5.06
C GLY A 160 15.45 4.06 -6.23
N ASP A 161 16.04 4.29 -7.40
CA ASP A 161 15.61 3.71 -8.67
C ASP A 161 15.88 2.20 -8.78
N GLN A 162 16.69 1.66 -7.89
CA GLN A 162 17.05 0.25 -7.81
C GLN A 162 16.74 -0.26 -6.40
N GLY A 163 16.19 -1.47 -6.29
CA GLY A 163 15.82 -2.06 -5.01
C GLY A 163 14.57 -1.46 -4.36
N GLY A 164 13.65 -0.92 -5.14
CA GLY A 164 12.47 -0.16 -4.78
C GLY A 164 11.68 -0.64 -3.57
N GLU A 165 11.93 -0.02 -2.43
CA GLU A 165 11.30 -0.34 -1.15
C GLU A 165 10.65 0.90 -0.55
N LEU A 166 9.47 0.76 0.04
CA LEU A 166 8.73 1.84 0.67
C LEU A 166 8.89 1.81 2.19
N TYR A 167 9.41 2.90 2.73
CA TYR A 167 9.45 3.17 4.15
C TYR A 167 8.39 4.23 4.47
N ILE A 168 7.46 3.92 5.36
CA ILE A 168 6.31 4.78 5.60
C ILE A 168 6.30 5.26 7.04
N ARG A 169 6.51 6.58 7.23
CA ARG A 169 6.56 7.23 8.55
C ARG A 169 7.38 6.44 9.56
N GLY A 170 8.63 6.12 9.19
CA GLY A 170 9.59 5.43 10.05
C GLY A 170 9.41 3.91 10.16
N GLY A 171 8.44 3.32 9.47
CA GLY A 171 8.30 1.89 9.35
C GLY A 171 9.04 1.31 8.17
N SER A 172 9.59 0.10 8.33
CA SER A 172 10.24 -0.67 7.27
C SER A 172 9.22 -1.39 6.39
N PRO A 173 9.60 -1.87 5.19
CA PRO A 173 8.67 -2.52 4.25
C PRO A 173 7.89 -3.70 4.84
N ILE A 174 8.51 -4.57 5.67
CA ILE A 174 7.81 -5.68 6.34
C ILE A 174 6.70 -5.22 7.29
N GLN A 175 6.78 -3.98 7.76
CA GLN A 175 5.81 -3.38 8.68
C GLN A 175 4.62 -2.77 7.94
N ASN A 176 4.60 -2.84 6.61
CA ASN A 176 3.50 -2.41 5.76
C ASN A 176 2.70 -3.64 5.29
N LYS A 177 1.37 -3.60 5.38
CA LYS A 177 0.48 -4.62 4.81
C LYS A 177 0.07 -4.19 3.41
N VAL A 178 0.35 -5.03 2.41
CA VAL A 178 -0.12 -4.79 1.03
C VAL A 178 -1.12 -5.89 0.69
N LEU A 179 -2.32 -5.48 0.34
CA LEU A 179 -3.42 -6.37 -0.02
C LEU A 179 -3.84 -6.13 -1.48
N LEU A 180 -4.12 -7.21 -2.20
CA LEU A 180 -4.73 -7.21 -3.52
C LEU A 180 -5.98 -8.08 -3.47
N ASP A 181 -7.17 -7.46 -3.52
CA ASP A 181 -8.46 -8.14 -3.38
C ASP A 181 -8.57 -9.04 -2.11
N GLY A 182 -7.87 -8.66 -1.02
CA GLY A 182 -7.81 -9.40 0.26
C GLY A 182 -6.61 -10.34 0.40
N VAL A 183 -5.85 -10.61 -0.67
CA VAL A 183 -4.61 -11.43 -0.59
C VAL A 183 -3.41 -10.59 -0.18
N THR A 184 -2.59 -11.11 0.73
CA THR A 184 -1.33 -10.45 1.12
C THR A 184 -0.28 -10.59 0.01
N ILE A 185 0.26 -9.45 -0.44
CA ILE A 185 1.39 -9.34 -1.37
C ILE A 185 2.64 -9.01 -0.56
N TYR A 186 3.61 -9.91 -0.54
CA TYR A 186 4.83 -9.75 0.28
C TYR A 186 5.87 -8.83 -0.36
N LYS A 187 5.96 -8.81 -1.69
CA LYS A 187 6.81 -7.90 -2.45
C LYS A 187 6.00 -7.19 -3.54
N ALA A 188 5.84 -5.89 -3.39
CA ALA A 188 4.97 -5.08 -4.24
C ALA A 188 5.70 -4.38 -5.39
N PHE A 189 7.05 -4.41 -5.40
CA PHE A 189 7.87 -3.67 -6.35
C PHE A 189 8.96 -4.54 -6.94
N HIS A 190 9.27 -4.28 -8.21
CA HIS A 190 10.37 -4.91 -8.91
C HIS A 190 11.73 -4.40 -8.44
N SER A 191 12.78 -5.13 -8.75
CA SER A 191 14.17 -4.78 -8.41
C SER A 191 14.62 -3.49 -9.06
N ILE A 192 14.13 -3.19 -10.29
CA ILE A 192 14.12 -1.84 -10.81
C ILE A 192 12.95 -1.10 -10.17
N GLY A 193 13.19 -0.33 -9.13
CA GLY A 193 12.16 0.30 -8.29
C GLY A 193 11.25 1.33 -8.98
N LEU A 194 11.27 1.40 -10.31
CA LEU A 194 10.40 2.25 -11.12
C LEU A 194 9.02 1.62 -11.35
N PHE A 195 8.87 0.30 -11.16
CA PHE A 195 7.66 -0.45 -11.47
C PHE A 195 7.18 -1.27 -10.27
N SER A 196 5.86 -1.26 -10.09
CA SER A 196 5.15 -2.15 -9.19
C SER A 196 4.75 -3.45 -9.90
N VAL A 197 4.42 -4.49 -9.15
CA VAL A 197 3.84 -5.72 -9.70
C VAL A 197 2.40 -5.53 -10.20
N PHE A 198 1.80 -4.37 -9.92
CA PHE A 198 0.41 -4.10 -10.26
C PHE A 198 0.30 -3.41 -11.62
N GLU A 199 -0.47 -3.98 -12.53
CA GLU A 199 -0.89 -3.28 -13.74
C GLU A 199 -1.92 -2.19 -13.35
N THR A 200 -1.63 -0.94 -13.68
CA THR A 200 -2.48 0.20 -13.28
C THR A 200 -3.92 0.07 -13.77
N ASP A 201 -4.13 -0.47 -14.96
CA ASP A 201 -5.46 -0.57 -15.56
C ASP A 201 -6.36 -1.66 -14.95
N ILE A 202 -5.81 -2.59 -14.17
CA ILE A 202 -6.65 -3.53 -13.39
C ILE A 202 -7.12 -2.94 -12.06
N ILE A 203 -6.48 -1.89 -11.57
CA ILE A 203 -6.83 -1.26 -10.30
C ILE A 203 -8.18 -0.56 -10.43
N ARG A 204 -9.07 -0.73 -9.45
CA ARG A 204 -10.27 0.10 -9.26
C ARG A 204 -9.95 1.25 -8.32
N SER A 205 -9.40 0.93 -7.16
CA SER A 205 -8.95 1.87 -6.13
C SER A 205 -7.83 1.27 -5.30
N ALA A 206 -7.01 2.12 -4.71
CA ALA A 206 -6.06 1.75 -3.68
C ALA A 206 -6.20 2.72 -2.50
N ASP A 207 -6.51 2.19 -1.33
CA ASP A 207 -6.55 2.93 -0.07
C ASP A 207 -5.22 2.75 0.65
N ILE A 208 -4.49 3.84 0.86
CA ILE A 208 -3.17 3.81 1.49
C ILE A 208 -3.20 4.55 2.81
N TYR A 209 -3.13 3.79 3.88
CA TYR A 209 -3.06 4.28 5.25
C TYR A 209 -1.59 4.43 5.66
N THR A 210 -1.09 5.64 5.81
CA THR A 210 0.28 5.88 6.26
C THR A 210 0.45 5.75 7.78
N GLY A 211 -0.63 5.46 8.49
CA GLY A 211 -0.74 5.17 9.91
C GLY A 211 -2.16 5.37 10.40
N GLY A 212 -2.45 5.00 11.66
CA GLY A 212 -3.78 5.20 12.24
C GLY A 212 -4.90 4.39 11.56
N PHE A 213 -4.58 3.26 10.93
CA PHE A 213 -5.55 2.41 10.24
C PHE A 213 -6.51 1.71 11.22
N GLY A 214 -7.72 1.43 10.74
CA GLY A 214 -8.83 0.88 11.51
C GLY A 214 -8.60 -0.57 11.99
N ALA A 215 -9.47 -1.04 12.89
CA ALA A 215 -9.34 -2.36 13.53
C ALA A 215 -9.57 -3.55 12.59
N GLU A 216 -10.11 -3.33 11.39
CA GLU A 216 -10.25 -4.32 10.32
C GLU A 216 -8.90 -4.85 9.82
N TYR A 217 -7.83 -4.06 9.96
CA TYR A 217 -6.48 -4.44 9.55
C TYR A 217 -5.63 -4.82 10.76
N GLY A 218 -4.97 -5.99 10.71
CA GLY A 218 -4.07 -6.48 11.75
C GLY A 218 -2.76 -7.05 11.20
N GLY A 219 -1.87 -7.48 12.12
CA GLY A 219 -0.61 -8.15 11.80
C GLY A 219 0.48 -7.25 11.19
N ARG A 220 0.33 -5.91 11.24
CA ARG A 220 1.34 -4.92 10.82
C ARG A 220 1.33 -3.70 11.72
N ILE A 221 2.50 -3.05 11.83
CA ILE A 221 2.72 -1.96 12.78
C ILE A 221 3.05 -0.61 12.15
N SER A 222 3.02 -0.46 10.81
CA SER A 222 3.34 0.82 10.18
C SER A 222 2.23 1.36 9.28
N SER A 223 1.89 0.65 8.22
CA SER A 223 0.93 1.12 7.20
C SER A 223 0.14 -0.03 6.58
N VAL A 224 -0.91 0.34 5.85
CA VAL A 224 -1.71 -0.60 5.04
C VAL A 224 -1.92 0.01 3.65
N MET A 225 -1.74 -0.80 2.63
CA MET A 225 -2.14 -0.51 1.26
C MET A 225 -3.13 -1.57 0.81
N ASP A 226 -4.38 -1.19 0.62
CA ASP A 226 -5.47 -2.09 0.22
C ASP A 226 -5.89 -1.76 -1.21
N ILE A 227 -5.63 -2.69 -2.13
CA ILE A 227 -5.88 -2.54 -3.55
C ILE A 227 -7.06 -3.41 -3.95
N THR A 228 -8.10 -2.77 -4.46
CA THR A 228 -9.25 -3.43 -5.06
C THR A 228 -9.13 -3.38 -6.58
N THR A 229 -9.31 -4.52 -7.25
CA THR A 229 -9.25 -4.60 -8.70
C THR A 229 -10.63 -4.45 -9.35
N ARG A 230 -10.63 -4.10 -10.65
CA ARG A 230 -11.81 -3.99 -11.51
C ARG A 230 -12.44 -5.36 -11.76
N ASP A 231 -13.71 -5.35 -12.15
CA ASP A 231 -14.45 -6.57 -12.51
C ASP A 231 -14.38 -6.90 -14.02
N GLY A 232 -13.76 -5.99 -14.81
CA GLY A 232 -13.69 -6.09 -16.27
C GLY A 232 -14.94 -5.56 -16.99
N ASN A 233 -14.81 -5.27 -18.27
CA ASN A 233 -15.87 -4.70 -19.09
C ASN A 233 -17.04 -5.70 -19.22
N ARG A 234 -18.23 -5.30 -18.79
CA ARG A 234 -19.42 -6.16 -18.79
C ARG A 234 -20.37 -5.88 -19.97
N THR A 235 -20.02 -4.95 -20.85
CA THR A 235 -20.86 -4.56 -21.99
C THR A 235 -20.32 -5.08 -23.33
N ARG A 236 -18.98 -5.07 -23.49
CA ARG A 236 -18.30 -5.48 -24.73
C ARG A 236 -16.91 -6.07 -24.42
N PHE A 237 -16.35 -6.75 -25.39
CA PHE A 237 -14.94 -7.10 -25.38
C PHE A 237 -14.11 -5.83 -25.57
N ALA A 238 -13.10 -5.64 -24.75
CA ALA A 238 -12.22 -4.49 -24.74
C ALA A 238 -10.80 -4.93 -24.38
N GLY A 239 -9.83 -4.06 -24.65
CA GLY A 239 -8.45 -4.38 -24.29
C GLY A 239 -7.53 -3.19 -24.48
N LYS A 240 -6.28 -3.43 -24.07
CA LYS A 240 -5.19 -2.48 -24.18
C LYS A 240 -3.91 -3.23 -24.50
N VAL A 241 -3.16 -2.74 -25.46
CA VAL A 241 -1.83 -3.24 -25.81
C VAL A 241 -0.86 -2.07 -25.74
N GLY A 242 0.17 -2.21 -24.92
CA GLY A 242 1.22 -1.22 -24.77
C GLY A 242 2.59 -1.79 -25.09
N LEU A 243 3.40 -1.01 -25.77
CA LEU A 243 4.80 -1.29 -26.08
C LEU A 243 5.62 -0.06 -25.71
N SER A 244 6.76 -0.25 -25.10
CA SER A 244 7.66 0.84 -24.69
C SER A 244 9.12 0.45 -24.82
N SER A 245 10.02 1.40 -24.56
CA SER A 245 11.47 1.12 -24.48
C SER A 245 11.86 0.15 -23.38
N PHE A 246 11.00 -0.10 -22.38
CA PHE A 246 11.30 -0.92 -21.22
C PHE A 246 10.58 -2.27 -21.20
N GLY A 247 9.42 -2.35 -21.83
CA GLY A 247 8.59 -3.56 -21.72
C GLY A 247 7.29 -3.44 -22.50
N ALA A 248 6.46 -4.46 -22.34
CA ALA A 248 5.16 -4.57 -22.97
C ALA A 248 4.08 -4.89 -21.93
N ASN A 249 2.84 -4.47 -22.20
CA ASN A 249 1.66 -4.89 -21.45
C ASN A 249 0.50 -5.23 -22.35
N LEU A 250 -0.32 -6.17 -21.88
CA LEU A 250 -1.55 -6.62 -22.51
C LEU A 250 -2.65 -6.66 -21.44
N LEU A 251 -3.77 -6.05 -21.72
CA LEU A 251 -5.00 -6.17 -20.93
C LEU A 251 -6.12 -6.63 -21.88
N LEU A 252 -6.84 -7.67 -21.47
CA LEU A 252 -8.03 -8.15 -22.15
C LEU A 252 -9.17 -8.26 -21.13
N GLU A 253 -10.33 -7.77 -21.50
CA GLU A 253 -11.51 -7.79 -20.64
C GLU A 253 -12.80 -7.97 -21.46
N GLY A 254 -13.80 -8.59 -20.86
CA GLY A 254 -15.08 -8.75 -21.55
C GLY A 254 -16.12 -9.53 -20.75
N PRO A 255 -17.37 -9.53 -21.23
CA PRO A 255 -18.46 -10.24 -20.59
C PRO A 255 -18.51 -11.71 -21.00
N PHE A 256 -18.68 -12.62 -20.04
CA PHE A 256 -19.29 -13.92 -20.28
C PHE A 256 -20.81 -13.79 -20.35
N VAL A 257 -21.39 -12.97 -19.47
CA VAL A 257 -22.81 -12.60 -19.45
C VAL A 257 -22.92 -11.09 -19.39
N LYS A 258 -23.41 -10.47 -20.48
CA LYS A 258 -23.53 -9.00 -20.56
C LYS A 258 -24.48 -8.45 -19.53
N ILE A 259 -24.09 -7.33 -18.90
CA ILE A 259 -24.99 -6.56 -18.06
C ILE A 259 -26.09 -5.95 -18.92
N LYS A 260 -27.32 -6.03 -18.46
CA LYS A 260 -28.50 -5.44 -19.13
C LYS A 260 -29.41 -4.79 -18.08
N GLU A 261 -29.96 -3.63 -18.41
CA GLU A 261 -31.02 -3.03 -17.62
C GLU A 261 -32.17 -4.05 -17.48
N ASN A 262 -32.61 -4.30 -16.24
CA ASN A 262 -33.70 -5.24 -15.90
C ASN A 262 -33.43 -6.75 -16.06
N ARG A 263 -32.17 -7.20 -16.11
CA ARG A 263 -31.81 -8.63 -16.14
C ARG A 263 -31.20 -9.13 -14.82
N SER A 264 -31.34 -10.43 -14.62
CA SER A 264 -30.81 -11.19 -13.50
C SER A 264 -29.32 -11.53 -13.71
N GLY A 265 -28.45 -10.68 -13.22
CA GLY A 265 -27.01 -10.97 -13.10
C GLY A 265 -26.15 -10.68 -14.34
N SER A 266 -24.84 -10.63 -14.12
CA SER A 266 -23.81 -10.46 -15.14
C SER A 266 -22.55 -11.23 -14.73
N ALA A 267 -21.70 -11.57 -15.72
CA ALA A 267 -20.40 -12.16 -15.47
C ALA A 267 -19.39 -11.60 -16.47
N GLY A 268 -18.19 -11.29 -15.97
CA GLY A 268 -17.11 -10.76 -16.78
C GLY A 268 -15.76 -11.30 -16.36
N PHE A 269 -14.74 -11.01 -17.18
CA PHE A 269 -13.37 -11.36 -16.90
C PHE A 269 -12.44 -10.18 -17.20
N ILE A 270 -11.28 -10.19 -16.56
CA ILE A 270 -10.14 -9.34 -16.85
C ILE A 270 -8.87 -10.19 -16.77
N LEU A 271 -8.01 -10.06 -17.79
CA LEU A 271 -6.70 -10.72 -17.87
C LEU A 271 -5.65 -9.67 -18.15
N SER A 272 -4.55 -9.72 -17.44
CA SER A 272 -3.43 -8.80 -17.63
C SER A 272 -2.12 -9.56 -17.67
N ALA A 273 -1.22 -9.13 -18.57
CA ALA A 273 0.17 -9.55 -18.64
C ALA A 273 1.05 -8.32 -18.84
N LYS A 274 2.09 -8.16 -18.02
CA LYS A 274 3.06 -7.07 -18.11
C LYS A 274 4.46 -7.67 -17.96
N GLY A 275 5.37 -7.31 -18.84
CA GLY A 275 6.72 -7.84 -18.82
C GLY A 275 7.75 -6.80 -19.26
N SER A 276 8.96 -6.93 -18.72
CA SER A 276 10.13 -6.15 -19.10
C SER A 276 11.00 -6.93 -20.06
N TYR A 277 11.52 -6.26 -21.05
CA TYR A 277 12.65 -6.70 -21.89
C TYR A 277 13.78 -5.66 -21.84
N LEU A 278 13.92 -5.03 -20.66
CA LEU A 278 14.88 -3.95 -20.47
C LEU A 278 16.33 -4.41 -20.68
N GLU A 279 16.65 -5.65 -20.33
CA GLU A 279 17.97 -6.23 -20.59
C GLU A 279 18.34 -6.10 -22.08
N GLN A 280 17.48 -6.57 -22.98
CA GLN A 280 17.72 -6.54 -24.43
C GLN A 280 17.61 -5.13 -25.00
N SER A 281 16.62 -4.34 -24.56
CA SER A 281 16.42 -2.99 -25.10
C SER A 281 17.49 -2.01 -24.62
N SER A 282 18.03 -2.19 -23.42
CA SER A 282 19.08 -1.31 -22.89
C SER A 282 20.43 -1.52 -23.55
N GLU A 283 20.76 -2.73 -23.98
CA GLU A 283 21.93 -2.99 -24.82
C GLU A 283 21.92 -2.18 -26.13
N LEU A 284 20.74 -1.90 -26.64
CA LEU A 284 20.58 -1.10 -27.86
C LEU A 284 20.46 0.40 -27.57
N LEU A 285 19.63 0.78 -26.59
CA LEU A 285 19.21 2.16 -26.38
C LEU A 285 20.04 2.89 -25.31
N TYR A 286 20.64 2.14 -24.35
CA TYR A 286 21.23 2.71 -23.14
C TYR A 286 22.67 2.25 -22.88
N LYS A 287 23.44 1.93 -23.94
CA LYS A 287 24.87 1.54 -23.85
C LYS A 287 25.75 2.49 -23.04
N TYR A 288 25.35 3.75 -22.93
CA TYR A 288 26.06 4.75 -22.14
C TYR A 288 25.86 4.60 -20.63
N ILE A 289 24.90 3.77 -20.19
CA ILE A 289 24.67 3.43 -18.78
C ILE A 289 25.49 2.20 -18.43
N ASP A 290 25.32 1.13 -19.21
CA ASP A 290 26.05 -0.11 -19.10
C ASP A 290 26.16 -0.75 -20.48
N THR A 291 27.35 -1.20 -20.85
CA THR A 291 27.61 -1.83 -22.16
C THR A 291 27.00 -3.24 -22.26
N ALA A 292 26.85 -3.91 -21.14
CA ALA A 292 26.20 -5.23 -21.04
C ALA A 292 24.66 -5.16 -20.92
N GLY A 293 24.11 -3.93 -20.85
CA GLY A 293 22.69 -3.70 -20.63
C GLY A 293 22.31 -3.62 -19.14
N LEU A 294 21.05 -3.36 -18.88
CA LEU A 294 20.48 -3.32 -17.53
C LEU A 294 19.73 -4.64 -17.26
N PRO A 295 20.23 -5.53 -16.42
CA PRO A 295 19.78 -6.92 -16.31
C PRO A 295 18.49 -7.08 -15.49
N PHE A 296 17.52 -6.19 -15.68
CA PHE A 296 16.25 -6.23 -14.98
C PHE A 296 15.15 -6.83 -15.84
N ASN A 297 14.74 -8.05 -15.51
CA ASN A 297 13.65 -8.74 -16.20
C ASN A 297 12.54 -9.07 -15.22
N PHE A 298 11.29 -8.81 -15.60
CA PHE A 298 10.13 -9.20 -14.82
C PHE A 298 8.96 -9.64 -15.70
N LEU A 299 8.07 -10.42 -15.10
CA LEU A 299 6.80 -10.85 -15.70
C LEU A 299 5.72 -10.84 -14.62
N ASP A 300 4.62 -10.12 -14.90
CA ASP A 300 3.44 -10.02 -14.07
C ASP A 300 2.23 -10.55 -14.83
N LEU A 301 1.55 -11.51 -14.26
CA LEU A 301 0.31 -12.07 -14.77
C LEU A 301 -0.78 -11.90 -13.73
N TYR A 302 -1.96 -11.47 -14.16
CA TYR A 302 -3.15 -11.36 -13.32
C TYR A 302 -4.39 -11.80 -14.10
N GLY A 303 -5.29 -12.49 -13.44
CA GLY A 303 -6.59 -12.88 -13.98
C GLY A 303 -7.69 -12.84 -12.94
N LYS A 304 -8.88 -12.38 -13.33
CA LYS A 304 -10.07 -12.34 -12.46
C LYS A 304 -11.32 -12.65 -13.26
N VAL A 305 -12.23 -13.43 -12.64
CA VAL A 305 -13.59 -13.68 -13.10
C VAL A 305 -14.54 -13.15 -12.03
N SER A 306 -15.47 -12.30 -12.45
CA SER A 306 -16.46 -11.68 -11.56
C SER A 306 -17.86 -12.08 -11.94
N ILE A 307 -18.63 -12.57 -11.00
CA ILE A 307 -20.03 -12.98 -11.17
C ILE A 307 -20.88 -12.16 -10.22
N GLN A 308 -21.87 -11.45 -10.75
CA GLN A 308 -22.78 -10.60 -9.97
C GLN A 308 -24.21 -11.02 -10.18
N ALA A 309 -24.94 -11.20 -9.08
CA ALA A 309 -26.36 -11.47 -9.06
C ALA A 309 -27.21 -10.19 -9.26
N SER A 310 -28.51 -10.35 -9.52
CA SER A 310 -29.46 -9.24 -9.72
C SER A 310 -29.64 -8.34 -8.49
N ASN A 311 -29.44 -8.85 -7.28
CA ASN A 311 -29.50 -8.07 -6.04
C ASN A 311 -28.19 -7.33 -5.73
N GLY A 312 -27.16 -7.48 -6.59
CA GLY A 312 -25.85 -6.89 -6.44
C GLY A 312 -24.85 -7.73 -5.65
N SER A 313 -25.27 -8.86 -5.05
CA SER A 313 -24.33 -9.82 -4.47
C SER A 313 -23.34 -10.29 -5.53
N LYS A 314 -22.08 -10.44 -5.14
CA LYS A 314 -20.98 -10.69 -6.08
C LYS A 314 -20.04 -11.74 -5.51
N ILE A 315 -19.46 -12.55 -6.40
CA ILE A 315 -18.33 -13.41 -6.11
C ILE A 315 -17.28 -13.24 -7.19
N ASN A 316 -16.02 -13.15 -6.77
CA ASN A 316 -14.86 -13.04 -7.65
C ASN A 316 -13.91 -14.20 -7.41
N PHE A 317 -13.33 -14.71 -8.48
CA PHE A 317 -12.20 -15.65 -8.47
C PHE A 317 -11.04 -14.98 -9.17
N TYR A 318 -9.87 -14.97 -8.53
CA TYR A 318 -8.70 -14.30 -9.09
C TYR A 318 -7.41 -15.05 -8.78
N GLY A 319 -6.38 -14.77 -9.58
CA GLY A 319 -5.05 -15.29 -9.37
C GLY A 319 -4.00 -14.39 -10.01
N PHE A 320 -2.79 -14.49 -9.49
CA PHE A 320 -1.64 -13.75 -10.01
C PHE A 320 -0.36 -14.59 -9.95
N HIS A 321 0.57 -14.23 -10.81
CA HIS A 321 1.94 -14.71 -10.78
C HIS A 321 2.88 -13.57 -11.14
N TYR A 322 3.78 -13.24 -10.23
CA TYR A 322 4.79 -12.20 -10.38
C TYR A 322 6.17 -12.83 -10.29
N ARG A 323 7.08 -12.44 -11.17
CA ARG A 323 8.46 -12.90 -11.20
C ARG A 323 9.38 -11.74 -11.52
N ASP A 324 10.53 -11.70 -10.86
CA ASP A 324 11.59 -10.74 -11.08
C ASP A 324 12.96 -11.45 -11.05
N GLN A 325 13.87 -11.01 -11.91
CA GLN A 325 15.19 -11.61 -12.05
C GLN A 325 16.22 -10.52 -12.38
N VAL A 326 17.35 -10.57 -11.69
CA VAL A 326 18.51 -9.71 -11.97
C VAL A 326 19.74 -10.62 -12.02
N ASN A 327 20.39 -10.68 -13.17
CA ASN A 327 21.56 -11.53 -13.39
C ASN A 327 22.81 -10.65 -13.56
N GLU A 328 23.92 -11.06 -12.96
CA GLU A 328 25.24 -10.47 -13.14
C GLU A 328 25.28 -8.93 -13.07
N TYR A 329 24.59 -8.35 -12.07
CA TYR A 329 24.57 -6.90 -11.92
C TYR A 329 25.52 -6.44 -10.83
N LYS A 330 26.68 -5.86 -11.25
CA LYS A 330 27.72 -5.32 -10.38
C LYS A 330 28.28 -6.37 -9.43
N THR A 331 27.92 -6.34 -8.15
CA THR A 331 28.38 -7.28 -7.10
C THR A 331 27.39 -8.43 -6.86
N LEU A 332 26.26 -8.48 -7.56
CA LEU A 332 25.26 -9.54 -7.43
C LEU A 332 25.44 -10.53 -8.57
N SER A 333 25.66 -11.81 -8.24
CA SER A 333 25.78 -12.85 -9.25
C SER A 333 24.42 -13.24 -9.80
N ASP A 334 23.51 -13.73 -8.95
CA ASP A 334 22.15 -14.06 -9.36
C ASP A 334 21.16 -13.69 -8.25
N PHE A 335 20.12 -12.96 -8.64
CA PHE A 335 19.03 -12.58 -7.76
C PHE A 335 17.69 -12.85 -8.43
N ASN A 336 16.83 -13.58 -7.76
CA ASN A 336 15.50 -13.85 -8.29
C ASN A 336 14.46 -13.92 -7.18
N TRP A 337 13.24 -13.54 -7.51
CA TRP A 337 12.09 -13.81 -6.66
C TRP A 337 10.84 -14.06 -7.50
N HIS A 338 9.90 -14.80 -6.92
CA HIS A 338 8.57 -14.97 -7.49
C HIS A 338 7.50 -14.96 -6.40
N SER A 339 6.31 -14.55 -6.77
CA SER A 339 5.13 -14.55 -5.92
C SER A 339 3.93 -15.06 -6.70
N THR A 340 3.18 -15.98 -6.12
CA THR A 340 1.99 -16.56 -6.75
C THR A 340 0.86 -16.58 -5.74
N GLY A 341 -0.34 -16.24 -6.16
CA GLY A 341 -1.51 -16.29 -5.31
C GLY A 341 -2.79 -16.60 -6.07
N ILE A 342 -3.73 -17.15 -5.35
CA ILE A 342 -5.08 -17.43 -5.81
C ILE A 342 -6.07 -17.11 -4.69
N GLY A 343 -7.24 -16.61 -5.05
CA GLY A 343 -8.25 -16.30 -4.06
C GLY A 343 -9.65 -16.15 -4.62
N THR A 344 -10.57 -16.07 -3.69
CA THR A 344 -11.95 -15.68 -3.95
C THR A 344 -12.36 -14.65 -2.94
N ASN A 345 -13.10 -13.63 -3.36
CA ASN A 345 -13.80 -12.74 -2.45
C ASN A 345 -15.27 -12.63 -2.86
N PHE A 346 -16.11 -12.31 -1.89
CA PHE A 346 -17.52 -12.20 -2.12
C PHE A 346 -18.15 -11.05 -1.32
N LEU A 347 -19.23 -10.52 -1.87
CA LEU A 347 -20.13 -9.55 -1.25
C LEU A 347 -21.55 -10.10 -1.30
N VAL A 348 -22.18 -10.26 -0.14
CA VAL A 348 -23.57 -10.70 -0.02
C VAL A 348 -24.42 -9.56 0.50
N ILE A 349 -25.49 -9.24 -0.24
CA ILE A 349 -26.44 -8.18 0.09
C ILE A 349 -27.84 -8.80 0.27
N PRO A 350 -28.28 -9.00 1.52
CA PRO A 350 -29.62 -9.51 1.78
C PRO A 350 -30.69 -8.53 1.31
N GLY A 351 -31.77 -9.06 0.71
CA GLY A 351 -32.80 -8.23 0.05
C GLY A 351 -33.50 -7.21 0.96
N LYS A 352 -33.80 -7.58 2.21
CA LYS A 352 -34.62 -6.75 3.13
C LYS A 352 -33.88 -6.20 4.34
N SER A 353 -32.59 -6.46 4.52
CA SER A 353 -31.82 -6.01 5.68
C SER A 353 -30.86 -4.89 5.34
N ASP A 354 -30.52 -4.10 6.36
CA ASP A 354 -29.61 -2.96 6.27
C ASP A 354 -28.16 -3.39 6.64
N PHE A 355 -27.77 -4.62 6.27
CA PHE A 355 -26.40 -5.09 6.43
C PHE A 355 -25.85 -5.66 5.13
N ILE A 356 -24.53 -5.68 5.02
CA ILE A 356 -23.78 -6.40 4.00
C ILE A 356 -22.79 -7.35 4.68
N MET A 357 -22.45 -8.41 3.99
CA MET A 357 -21.44 -9.39 4.41
C MET A 357 -20.39 -9.47 3.31
N GLU A 358 -19.15 -9.27 3.67
CA GLU A 358 -17.98 -9.39 2.79
C GLU A 358 -17.08 -10.50 3.33
N GLY A 359 -16.37 -11.18 2.45
CA GLY A 359 -15.40 -12.16 2.88
C GLY A 359 -14.44 -12.53 1.78
N HIS A 360 -13.33 -13.13 2.17
CA HIS A 360 -12.33 -13.64 1.25
C HIS A 360 -11.71 -14.93 1.78
N VAL A 361 -11.22 -15.74 0.86
CA VAL A 361 -10.36 -16.89 1.10
C VAL A 361 -9.26 -16.84 0.07
N ALA A 362 -8.02 -16.80 0.51
CA ALA A 362 -6.89 -16.62 -0.37
C ALA A 362 -5.69 -17.45 0.08
N TYR A 363 -4.83 -17.78 -0.86
CA TYR A 363 -3.53 -18.38 -0.64
C TYR A 363 -2.48 -17.60 -1.41
N SER A 364 -1.33 -17.34 -0.81
CA SER A 364 -0.19 -16.73 -1.48
C SER A 364 1.13 -17.38 -1.08
N ASN A 365 2.09 -17.31 -1.99
CA ASN A 365 3.46 -17.78 -1.82
C ASN A 365 4.41 -16.69 -2.32
N TYR A 366 5.52 -16.52 -1.62
CA TYR A 366 6.65 -15.69 -2.05
C TYR A 366 7.94 -16.43 -1.76
N THR A 367 8.84 -16.46 -2.74
CA THR A 367 10.16 -17.06 -2.62
C THR A 367 11.19 -16.12 -3.20
N ILE A 368 12.32 -15.97 -2.54
CA ILE A 368 13.46 -15.16 -2.97
C ILE A 368 14.76 -15.92 -2.76
N GLY A 369 15.67 -15.81 -3.73
CA GLY A 369 17.02 -16.35 -3.70
C GLY A 369 18.05 -15.31 -4.09
N LEU A 370 19.21 -15.36 -3.46
CA LEU A 370 20.39 -14.55 -3.77
C LEU A 370 21.64 -15.43 -3.74
N ILE A 371 22.35 -15.44 -4.85
CA ILE A 371 23.68 -16.06 -4.98
C ILE A 371 24.69 -14.92 -5.16
N GLU A 372 25.74 -14.94 -4.38
CA GLU A 372 26.90 -14.05 -4.49
C GLU A 372 28.15 -14.92 -4.73
N GLU A 373 29.12 -14.45 -5.51
CA GLU A 373 30.29 -15.25 -5.95
C GLU A 373 31.07 -15.90 -4.79
N THR A 374 31.10 -15.24 -3.64
CA THR A 374 31.94 -15.66 -2.49
C THR A 374 31.14 -16.16 -1.30
N SER A 375 29.79 -16.18 -1.39
CA SER A 375 28.93 -16.51 -0.27
C SER A 375 27.99 -17.67 -0.62
N PRO A 376 27.63 -18.54 0.34
CA PRO A 376 26.57 -19.51 0.13
C PRO A 376 25.25 -18.88 -0.26
N GLU A 377 24.42 -19.60 -1.02
CA GLU A 377 23.09 -19.16 -1.42
C GLU A 377 22.26 -18.75 -0.18
N ARG A 378 21.55 -17.62 -0.28
CA ARG A 378 20.60 -17.15 0.71
C ARG A 378 19.19 -17.34 0.16
N THR A 379 18.33 -17.96 0.93
CA THR A 379 16.95 -18.22 0.51
C THR A 379 15.95 -17.78 1.57
N SER A 380 14.79 -17.34 1.13
CA SER A 380 13.65 -17.11 2.00
C SER A 380 12.35 -17.43 1.28
N ARG A 381 11.47 -18.12 1.96
CA ARG A 381 10.15 -18.48 1.47
C ARG A 381 9.10 -18.18 2.53
N ILE A 382 7.99 -17.60 2.13
CA ILE A 382 6.77 -17.54 2.92
C ILE A 382 5.60 -17.99 2.07
N SER A 383 4.77 -18.86 2.63
CA SER A 383 3.50 -19.28 2.02
C SER A 383 2.41 -19.28 3.07
N GLY A 384 1.18 -18.96 2.68
CA GLY A 384 0.11 -18.89 3.67
C GLY A 384 -1.26 -18.69 3.07
N PHE A 385 -2.25 -18.91 3.93
CA PHE A 385 -3.64 -18.63 3.62
C PHE A 385 -4.15 -17.44 4.47
N ASP A 386 -5.13 -16.75 3.93
CA ASP A 386 -5.84 -15.64 4.56
C ASP A 386 -7.34 -15.84 4.37
N VAL A 387 -8.09 -15.84 5.46
CA VAL A 387 -9.56 -16.01 5.46
C VAL A 387 -10.15 -14.89 6.30
N GLY A 388 -10.98 -14.06 5.67
CA GLY A 388 -11.66 -12.96 6.33
C GLY A 388 -13.17 -13.01 6.14
N LEU A 389 -13.91 -12.55 7.15
CA LEU A 389 -15.35 -12.41 7.11
C LEU A 389 -15.78 -11.16 7.88
N ASP A 390 -16.39 -10.22 7.19
CA ASP A 390 -16.80 -8.90 7.69
C ASP A 390 -18.30 -8.71 7.56
N PHE A 391 -18.88 -8.07 8.57
CA PHE A 391 -20.28 -7.68 8.61
C PHE A 391 -20.37 -6.17 8.82
N THR A 392 -21.04 -5.46 7.93
CA THR A 392 -21.31 -4.02 8.06
C THR A 392 -22.79 -3.79 8.22
N TYR A 393 -23.23 -3.20 9.33
CA TYR A 393 -24.60 -2.88 9.65
C TYR A 393 -24.81 -1.36 9.63
N PHE A 394 -25.77 -0.88 8.83
CA PHE A 394 -26.07 0.54 8.64
C PHE A 394 -27.21 1.00 9.55
N LEU A 395 -26.94 1.98 10.41
CA LEU A 395 -27.85 2.48 11.45
C LEU A 395 -28.28 3.94 11.19
N GLY A 396 -28.56 4.29 9.97
CA GLY A 396 -28.84 5.65 9.53
C GLY A 396 -27.56 6.31 9.04
N LYS A 397 -27.03 7.29 9.79
CA LYS A 397 -25.73 7.91 9.52
C LYS A 397 -24.59 7.18 10.25
N ASP A 398 -24.95 6.28 11.16
CA ASP A 398 -24.00 5.49 11.92
C ASP A 398 -23.78 4.13 11.29
N GLU A 399 -22.66 3.49 11.60
CA GLU A 399 -22.27 2.22 11.02
C GLU A 399 -21.55 1.36 12.07
N LEU A 400 -21.94 0.08 12.15
CA LEU A 400 -21.23 -0.92 12.94
C LEU A 400 -20.59 -1.93 11.99
N LYS A 401 -19.28 -2.04 11.98
CA LYS A 401 -18.54 -3.06 11.27
C LYS A 401 -17.84 -3.97 12.27
N PHE A 402 -17.96 -5.28 12.09
CA PHE A 402 -17.26 -6.28 12.89
C PHE A 402 -16.92 -7.49 12.04
N GLY A 403 -15.91 -8.24 12.43
CA GLY A 403 -15.48 -9.38 11.64
C GLY A 403 -14.40 -10.19 12.30
N LEU A 404 -13.96 -11.19 11.56
CA LEU A 404 -12.85 -12.07 11.91
C LEU A 404 -11.90 -12.24 10.74
N GLU A 405 -10.63 -12.40 11.04
CA GLU A 405 -9.57 -12.72 10.09
C GLU A 405 -8.73 -13.87 10.66
N GLN A 406 -8.40 -14.85 9.85
CA GLN A 406 -7.47 -15.91 10.19
C GLN A 406 -6.37 -15.97 9.13
N VAL A 407 -5.13 -15.80 9.56
CA VAL A 407 -3.94 -15.90 8.72
C VAL A 407 -3.08 -17.04 9.21
N GLY A 408 -2.76 -17.98 8.32
CA GLY A 408 -1.79 -19.02 8.59
C GLY A 408 -0.60 -18.86 7.64
N SER A 409 0.62 -18.95 8.15
CA SER A 409 1.83 -18.87 7.32
C SER A 409 2.91 -19.85 7.74
N THR A 410 3.63 -20.34 6.74
CA THR A 410 4.87 -21.10 6.90
C THR A 410 6.00 -20.26 6.33
N THR A 411 7.02 -20.01 7.14
CA THR A 411 8.26 -19.35 6.73
C THR A 411 9.41 -20.33 6.77
N ASP A 412 10.30 -20.23 5.78
CA ASP A 412 11.52 -21.03 5.64
C ASP A 412 12.64 -20.07 5.23
N TYR A 413 13.71 -20.05 6.00
CA TYR A 413 14.76 -19.06 5.87
C TYR A 413 16.14 -19.66 6.10
N TYR A 414 17.04 -19.38 5.17
CA TYR A 414 18.45 -19.76 5.26
C TYR A 414 19.33 -18.56 4.88
N PHE A 415 20.23 -18.20 5.79
CA PHE A 415 21.12 -17.05 5.63
C PHE A 415 22.50 -17.32 6.24
N VAL A 416 23.54 -16.93 5.55
CA VAL A 416 24.90 -16.91 6.07
C VAL A 416 25.35 -15.46 6.23
N ASN A 417 25.71 -15.08 7.46
CA ASN A 417 26.16 -13.73 7.73
C ASN A 417 27.61 -13.49 7.29
N GLY A 418 28.07 -12.22 7.33
CA GLY A 418 29.43 -11.85 6.94
C GLY A 418 30.55 -12.50 7.78
N SER A 419 30.24 -13.15 8.90
CA SER A 419 31.17 -13.92 9.74
C SER A 419 31.15 -15.41 9.42
N GLY A 420 30.36 -15.86 8.43
CA GLY A 420 30.19 -17.27 8.06
C GLY A 420 29.21 -18.05 8.96
N MET A 421 28.51 -17.38 9.88
CA MET A 421 27.54 -18.03 10.75
C MET A 421 26.23 -18.24 10.02
N VAL A 422 25.72 -19.48 10.10
CA VAL A 422 24.39 -19.85 9.55
C VAL A 422 23.30 -19.39 10.51
N ILE A 423 22.25 -18.85 9.93
CA ILE A 423 20.98 -18.57 10.59
C ILE A 423 19.91 -19.24 9.74
N GLU A 424 19.27 -20.26 10.29
CA GLU A 424 18.25 -21.06 9.62
C GLU A 424 17.04 -21.20 10.54
N GLN A 425 15.86 -20.96 9.99
CA GLN A 425 14.62 -21.06 10.76
C GLN A 425 13.47 -21.50 9.86
N GLN A 426 12.68 -22.47 10.32
CA GLN A 426 11.42 -22.87 9.71
C GLN A 426 10.29 -22.77 10.74
N GLU A 427 9.29 -21.94 10.47
CA GLU A 427 8.20 -21.69 11.39
C GLU A 427 6.82 -21.79 10.74
N ASN A 428 5.86 -22.33 11.51
CA ASN A 428 4.45 -22.36 11.17
C ASN A 428 3.68 -21.49 12.16
N THR A 429 3.06 -20.44 11.70
CA THR A 429 2.33 -19.51 12.54
C THR A 429 0.88 -19.37 12.15
N THR A 430 0.02 -19.20 13.15
CA THR A 430 -1.40 -18.93 12.99
C THR A 430 -1.79 -17.71 13.81
N GLU A 431 -2.43 -16.76 13.16
CA GLU A 431 -2.95 -15.53 13.72
C GLU A 431 -4.46 -15.46 13.54
N ILE A 432 -5.18 -15.09 14.59
CA ILE A 432 -6.64 -14.91 14.57
C ILE A 432 -6.96 -13.51 15.08
N GLY A 433 -7.61 -12.70 14.24
CA GLY A 433 -8.06 -11.36 14.58
C GLY A 433 -9.57 -11.28 14.70
N LEU A 434 -10.07 -10.79 15.83
CA LEU A 434 -11.48 -10.41 15.98
C LEU A 434 -11.55 -8.90 16.11
N PHE A 435 -12.43 -8.23 15.38
CA PHE A 435 -12.54 -6.79 15.46
C PHE A 435 -13.98 -6.28 15.47
N ALA A 436 -14.15 -5.10 16.04
CA ALA A 436 -15.38 -4.31 15.94
C ALA A 436 -15.04 -2.83 15.88
N LYS A 437 -15.76 -2.08 15.05
CA LYS A 437 -15.69 -0.62 14.96
C LYS A 437 -17.08 -0.03 14.83
N TYR A 438 -17.29 1.14 15.45
CA TYR A 438 -18.55 1.86 15.40
C TYR A 438 -18.34 3.29 14.95
N LYS A 439 -18.87 3.66 13.78
CA LYS A 439 -18.85 5.04 13.27
C LYS A 439 -20.08 5.77 13.77
N LEU A 440 -19.88 6.74 14.66
CA LEU A 440 -20.90 7.60 15.23
C LEU A 440 -20.85 8.99 14.60
N THR A 441 -21.97 9.46 14.06
CA THR A 441 -22.13 10.81 13.52
C THR A 441 -22.94 11.68 14.47
N ALA A 442 -22.27 12.54 15.25
CA ALA A 442 -22.87 13.44 16.24
C ALA A 442 -22.71 14.91 15.82
N GLY A 443 -23.63 15.40 15.00
CA GLY A 443 -23.61 16.79 14.49
C GLY A 443 -22.38 17.08 13.64
N LYS A 444 -21.41 17.81 14.16
CA LYS A 444 -20.14 18.14 13.49
C LYS A 444 -19.02 17.11 13.78
N PHE A 445 -19.26 16.22 14.72
CA PHE A 445 -18.30 15.21 15.13
C PHE A 445 -18.56 13.88 14.42
N LEU A 446 -17.50 13.23 13.98
CA LEU A 446 -17.46 11.85 13.59
C LEU A 446 -16.48 11.16 14.54
N ILE A 447 -16.96 10.12 15.21
CA ILE A 447 -16.22 9.41 16.24
C ILE A 447 -16.23 7.92 15.87
N GLU A 448 -15.08 7.31 15.73
CA GLU A 448 -14.96 5.90 15.39
C GLU A 448 -14.05 5.18 16.39
N PRO A 449 -14.58 4.78 17.57
CA PRO A 449 -13.89 3.82 18.41
C PRO A 449 -13.86 2.47 17.74
N SER A 450 -12.75 1.77 17.87
CA SER A 450 -12.60 0.42 17.37
C SER A 450 -11.68 -0.41 18.25
N PHE A 451 -11.85 -1.70 18.20
CA PHE A 451 -11.08 -2.63 18.99
C PHE A 451 -10.76 -3.87 18.16
N ARG A 452 -9.52 -4.32 18.23
CA ARG A 452 -9.07 -5.61 17.68
C ARG A 452 -8.48 -6.45 18.80
N LEU A 453 -8.86 -7.71 18.84
CA LEU A 453 -8.21 -8.73 19.63
C LEU A 453 -7.40 -9.61 18.67
N GLN A 454 -6.09 -9.42 18.66
CA GLN A 454 -5.18 -10.22 17.84
C GLN A 454 -4.61 -11.35 18.67
N TRP A 455 -4.89 -12.58 18.29
CA TRP A 455 -4.36 -13.78 18.94
C TRP A 455 -3.33 -14.45 18.02
N TYR A 456 -2.11 -14.47 18.46
CA TYR A 456 -0.99 -15.19 17.84
C TYR A 456 -0.95 -16.58 18.44
N ALA A 457 -1.73 -17.52 17.88
CA ALA A 457 -2.00 -18.83 18.47
C ALA A 457 -0.71 -19.66 18.63
N SER A 458 0.18 -19.65 17.63
CA SER A 458 1.47 -20.36 17.66
C SER A 458 2.41 -19.81 18.72
N LEU A 459 2.32 -18.52 19.08
CA LEU A 459 3.12 -17.89 20.12
C LEU A 459 2.39 -17.85 21.49
N SER A 460 1.19 -18.42 21.58
CA SER A 460 0.33 -18.36 22.78
C SER A 460 0.17 -16.94 23.33
N THR A 461 0.20 -15.91 22.47
CA THR A 461 0.21 -14.51 22.86
C THR A 461 -1.03 -13.78 22.31
N VAL A 462 -1.66 -12.97 23.15
CA VAL A 462 -2.81 -12.14 22.78
C VAL A 462 -2.42 -10.67 22.84
N SER A 463 -2.79 -9.91 21.84
CA SER A 463 -2.59 -8.46 21.76
C SER A 463 -3.94 -7.74 21.67
N PRO A 464 -4.41 -7.07 22.73
CA PRO A 464 -5.56 -6.17 22.65
C PRO A 464 -5.13 -4.85 22.01
N GLU A 465 -5.85 -4.41 20.97
CA GLU A 465 -5.50 -3.27 20.15
C GLU A 465 -6.66 -2.26 20.06
N PRO A 466 -6.87 -1.44 21.09
CA PRO A 466 -7.81 -0.33 21.02
C PRO A 466 -7.32 0.73 20.03
N ARG A 467 -8.25 1.28 19.22
CA ARG A 467 -7.99 2.33 18.26
C ARG A 467 -9.12 3.35 18.25
N LEU A 468 -8.81 4.59 17.91
CA LEU A 468 -9.77 5.68 17.88
C LEU A 468 -9.46 6.60 16.70
N ALA A 469 -10.47 6.86 15.86
CA ALA A 469 -10.42 7.93 14.88
C ALA A 469 -11.49 8.97 15.19
N LEU A 470 -11.13 10.25 15.06
CA LEU A 470 -12.01 11.39 15.30
C LEU A 470 -11.90 12.38 14.15
N LYS A 471 -13.03 12.93 13.73
CA LYS A 471 -13.07 14.08 12.84
C LYS A 471 -14.04 15.13 13.38
N TYR A 472 -13.61 16.38 13.37
CA TYR A 472 -14.43 17.53 13.72
C TYR A 472 -14.55 18.49 12.55
N ASN A 473 -15.73 18.59 11.98
CA ASN A 473 -16.06 19.52 10.90
C ASN A 473 -16.26 20.93 11.46
N VAL A 474 -15.16 21.68 11.69
CA VAL A 474 -15.18 23.02 12.30
C VAL A 474 -16.06 23.95 11.47
N THR A 475 -15.79 24.01 10.16
CA THR A 475 -16.57 24.75 9.16
C THR A 475 -16.84 23.85 7.94
N LYS A 476 -17.48 24.42 6.91
CA LYS A 476 -17.63 23.71 5.62
C LYS A 476 -16.29 23.48 4.91
N HIS A 477 -15.26 24.27 5.23
CA HIS A 477 -13.97 24.31 4.53
C HIS A 477 -12.78 23.91 5.42
N PHE A 478 -13.02 23.65 6.70
CA PHE A 478 -11.96 23.27 7.64
C PHE A 478 -12.40 22.12 8.53
N ARG A 479 -11.57 21.10 8.59
CA ARG A 479 -11.76 19.87 9.37
C ARG A 479 -10.51 19.56 10.18
N LEU A 480 -10.70 19.17 11.43
CA LEU A 480 -9.64 18.59 12.28
C LEU A 480 -9.81 17.07 12.32
N LYS A 481 -8.69 16.36 12.30
CA LYS A 481 -8.63 14.89 12.31
C LYS A 481 -7.68 14.41 13.38
N PHE A 482 -8.03 13.30 14.01
CA PHE A 482 -7.17 12.58 14.92
C PHE A 482 -7.29 11.09 14.65
N ALA A 483 -6.19 10.35 14.74
CA ALA A 483 -6.18 8.89 14.80
C ALA A 483 -5.09 8.42 15.76
N GLY A 484 -5.40 7.39 16.55
CA GLY A 484 -4.44 6.77 17.44
C GLY A 484 -4.82 5.33 17.75
N GLY A 485 -3.83 4.52 18.11
CA GLY A 485 -4.09 3.12 18.41
C GLY A 485 -2.84 2.32 18.71
N LEU A 486 -3.08 1.08 19.14
CA LEU A 486 -2.06 0.06 19.40
C LEU A 486 -2.06 -0.97 18.28
N TYR A 487 -0.88 -1.46 17.93
CA TYR A 487 -0.64 -2.37 16.81
C TYR A 487 0.40 -3.41 17.19
N SER A 488 0.25 -4.63 16.68
CA SER A 488 1.24 -5.69 16.83
C SER A 488 1.50 -6.43 15.53
N GLN A 489 2.65 -7.09 15.47
CA GLN A 489 3.12 -7.83 14.30
C GLN A 489 4.03 -8.97 14.72
N ASN A 490 3.87 -10.13 14.06
CA ASN A 490 4.72 -11.28 14.25
C ASN A 490 5.85 -11.35 13.21
N LEU A 491 5.56 -11.01 11.95
CA LEU A 491 6.54 -11.11 10.87
C LEU A 491 7.70 -10.12 11.06
N ILE A 492 8.91 -10.60 10.80
CA ILE A 492 10.15 -9.81 10.79
C ILE A 492 10.85 -9.94 9.43
N SER A 493 11.71 -9.01 9.12
CA SER A 493 12.55 -9.05 7.92
C SER A 493 14.00 -9.18 8.32
N ALA A 494 14.70 -10.13 7.74
CA ALA A 494 16.16 -10.23 7.86
C ALA A 494 16.81 -9.29 6.85
N ARG A 495 17.47 -8.25 7.35
CA ARG A 495 18.11 -7.19 6.57
C ARG A 495 19.42 -6.72 7.21
N SER A 496 20.31 -6.21 6.38
CA SER A 496 21.43 -5.40 6.86
C SER A 496 20.96 -3.97 7.17
N ASP A 497 21.12 -3.52 8.40
CA ASP A 497 20.83 -2.13 8.80
C ASP A 497 21.93 -1.13 8.40
N ARG A 498 23.03 -1.62 7.81
CA ARG A 498 24.23 -0.83 7.49
C ARG A 498 24.18 -0.19 6.11
N ASP A 499 23.34 -0.72 5.20
CA ASP A 499 23.32 -0.34 3.79
C ASP A 499 21.91 0.08 3.33
N VAL A 500 21.88 1.13 2.49
CA VAL A 500 20.68 1.65 1.87
C VAL A 500 20.11 0.65 0.85
N VAL A 501 21.01 -0.12 0.21
CA VAL A 501 20.66 -1.07 -0.83
C VAL A 501 20.58 -2.47 -0.23
N ASN A 502 19.39 -3.04 -0.23
CA ASN A 502 19.16 -4.41 0.16
C ASN A 502 18.09 -5.03 -0.75
N LEU A 503 18.54 -5.77 -1.75
CA LEU A 503 17.65 -6.43 -2.70
C LEU A 503 17.04 -7.71 -2.10
N PHE A 504 17.76 -8.40 -1.21
CA PHE A 504 17.30 -9.62 -0.56
C PHE A 504 16.29 -9.29 0.55
N TYR A 505 15.02 -9.44 0.25
CA TYR A 505 13.92 -9.19 1.17
C TYR A 505 13.41 -10.49 1.78
N ALA A 506 14.10 -10.95 2.82
CA ALA A 506 13.72 -12.15 3.54
C ALA A 506 12.63 -11.88 4.58
N ILE A 507 11.77 -12.87 4.78
CA ILE A 507 10.63 -12.81 5.70
C ILE A 507 10.67 -14.00 6.63
N LEU A 508 10.60 -13.72 7.93
CA LEU A 508 10.52 -14.71 8.99
C LEU A 508 9.32 -14.46 9.88
N SER A 509 8.89 -15.46 10.60
CA SER A 509 7.85 -15.36 11.61
C SER A 509 8.26 -16.05 12.91
N GLY A 510 7.84 -15.52 14.06
CA GLY A 510 8.07 -16.14 15.35
C GLY A 510 9.55 -16.29 15.70
N PRO A 511 10.33 -15.22 15.87
CA PRO A 511 11.73 -15.36 16.27
C PRO A 511 11.81 -16.14 17.57
N ASP A 512 12.55 -17.25 17.57
CA ASP A 512 12.63 -18.22 18.67
C ASP A 512 13.77 -17.92 19.63
N ASN A 513 14.82 -17.28 19.18
CA ASN A 513 16.03 -17.03 19.93
C ASN A 513 16.20 -15.54 20.24
N LEU A 514 15.44 -15.04 21.20
CA LEU A 514 15.45 -13.64 21.65
C LEU A 514 16.18 -13.52 22.99
N PRO A 515 16.82 -12.35 23.26
CA PRO A 515 17.38 -12.06 24.58
C PRO A 515 16.35 -12.17 25.70
N ASP A 516 16.74 -12.73 26.85
CA ASP A 516 15.89 -12.82 28.04
C ASP A 516 15.50 -11.45 28.62
N TYR A 517 16.37 -10.45 28.44
CA TYR A 517 16.20 -9.08 28.94
C TYR A 517 16.47 -8.06 27.84
N PHE A 518 15.73 -6.97 27.87
CA PHE A 518 15.92 -5.80 27.03
C PHE A 518 15.53 -4.51 27.78
N ASP A 519 16.37 -3.49 27.74
CA ASP A 519 16.17 -2.21 28.45
C ASP A 519 15.93 -2.44 29.96
N GLY A 520 16.67 -3.40 30.56
CA GLY A 520 16.58 -3.78 31.96
C GLY A 520 15.27 -4.48 32.35
N LYS A 521 14.46 -4.93 31.39
CA LYS A 521 13.17 -5.62 31.62
C LYS A 521 13.18 -7.01 30.99
N PRO A 522 12.50 -7.99 31.61
CA PRO A 522 12.35 -9.30 30.99
C PRO A 522 11.53 -9.20 29.71
N VAL A 523 11.97 -9.92 28.68
CA VAL A 523 11.25 -10.05 27.41
C VAL A 523 10.14 -11.08 27.60
N THR A 524 8.88 -10.65 27.44
CA THR A 524 7.70 -11.48 27.72
C THR A 524 6.98 -11.98 26.48
N HIS A 525 7.38 -11.52 25.29
CA HIS A 525 6.78 -11.91 24.01
C HIS A 525 7.73 -11.62 22.85
N ALA A 526 7.56 -12.35 21.75
CA ALA A 526 8.32 -12.17 20.50
C ALA A 526 7.70 -11.13 19.53
N LEU A 527 6.56 -10.51 19.88
CA LEU A 527 5.86 -9.61 18.98
C LEU A 527 6.53 -8.25 18.88
N GLN A 528 6.59 -7.72 17.66
CA GLN A 528 6.83 -6.29 17.45
C GLN A 528 5.57 -5.50 17.80
N LYS A 529 5.72 -4.36 18.47
CA LYS A 529 4.60 -3.51 18.90
C LYS A 529 4.83 -2.04 18.59
N ALA A 530 3.76 -1.36 18.18
CA ALA A 530 3.78 0.08 17.95
C ALA A 530 2.54 0.79 18.48
N THR A 531 2.72 2.06 18.81
CA THR A 531 1.66 3.01 19.17
C THR A 531 1.67 4.15 18.16
N HIS A 532 0.52 4.49 17.58
CA HIS A 532 0.38 5.61 16.66
C HIS A 532 -0.43 6.74 17.28
N LEU A 533 0.02 7.98 17.06
CA LEU A 533 -0.71 9.21 17.36
C LEU A 533 -0.58 10.14 16.16
N ILE A 534 -1.69 10.56 15.59
CA ILE A 534 -1.75 11.38 14.38
C ILE A 534 -2.78 12.49 14.59
N LEU A 535 -2.40 13.71 14.27
CA LEU A 535 -3.27 14.90 14.32
C LEU A 535 -3.16 15.63 12.99
N GLY A 536 -4.28 15.96 12.37
CA GLY A 536 -4.29 16.61 11.08
C GLY A 536 -5.34 17.70 10.94
N GLY A 537 -5.11 18.60 9.98
CA GLY A 537 -6.04 19.61 9.53
C GLY A 537 -6.21 19.58 8.03
N GLU A 538 -7.46 19.52 7.56
CA GLU A 538 -7.82 19.61 6.15
C GLU A 538 -8.48 20.94 5.85
N PHE A 539 -8.02 21.63 4.81
CA PHE A 539 -8.49 22.95 4.40
C PHE A 539 -8.88 22.96 2.93
N ASP A 540 -10.12 23.27 2.63
CA ASP A 540 -10.57 23.57 1.27
C ASP A 540 -10.42 25.09 1.07
N ILE A 541 -9.23 25.52 0.61
CA ILE A 541 -8.87 26.94 0.45
C ILE A 541 -9.75 27.60 -0.62
N ALA A 542 -10.03 26.86 -1.69
CA ALA A 542 -10.93 27.25 -2.76
C ALA A 542 -11.58 25.98 -3.35
N SER A 543 -12.56 26.14 -4.23
CA SER A 543 -13.30 25.02 -4.85
C SER A 543 -12.43 23.96 -5.55
N LYS A 544 -11.16 24.26 -5.78
CA LYS A 544 -10.20 23.39 -6.52
C LYS A 544 -8.84 23.32 -5.83
N VAL A 545 -8.70 23.89 -4.64
CA VAL A 545 -7.45 23.94 -3.87
C VAL A 545 -7.69 23.32 -2.51
N THR A 546 -7.06 22.19 -2.26
CA THR A 546 -7.08 21.51 -0.96
C THR A 546 -5.69 21.51 -0.34
N MET A 547 -5.63 21.73 0.96
CA MET A 547 -4.40 21.62 1.75
C MET A 547 -4.65 20.68 2.91
N ASN A 548 -3.70 19.78 3.14
CA ASN A 548 -3.70 18.86 4.29
C ASN A 548 -2.38 19.02 5.04
N ILE A 549 -2.45 19.14 6.36
CA ILE A 549 -1.30 19.22 7.26
C ILE A 549 -1.49 18.12 8.31
N GLU A 550 -0.53 17.23 8.45
CA GLU A 550 -0.59 16.14 9.43
C GLU A 550 0.72 16.06 10.21
N GLY A 551 0.61 16.13 11.54
CA GLY A 551 1.67 15.75 12.47
C GLY A 551 1.46 14.31 12.94
N TYR A 552 2.53 13.54 13.05
CA TYR A 552 2.48 12.18 13.55
C TYR A 552 3.59 11.89 14.53
N TYR A 553 3.30 10.97 15.47
CA TYR A 553 4.25 10.36 16.39
C TYR A 553 3.95 8.87 16.48
N LYS A 554 4.93 8.05 16.08
CA LYS A 554 4.89 6.59 16.18
C LYS A 554 5.95 6.14 17.18
N ILE A 555 5.56 5.34 18.14
CA ILE A 555 6.45 4.72 19.13
C ILE A 555 6.53 3.24 18.78
N PHE A 556 7.71 2.74 18.51
CA PHE A 556 8.00 1.33 18.33
C PHE A 556 8.52 0.80 19.66
N ASN A 557 7.63 0.16 20.42
CA ASN A 557 7.91 -0.29 21.78
C ASN A 557 8.90 -1.47 21.78
N GLN A 558 8.78 -2.36 20.79
CA GLN A 558 9.66 -3.49 20.56
C GLN A 558 9.74 -3.77 19.07
N LEU A 559 10.93 -3.89 18.56
CA LEU A 559 11.28 -4.32 17.21
C LEU A 559 12.27 -5.47 17.31
N THR A 560 12.25 -6.36 16.32
CA THR A 560 13.21 -7.47 16.22
C THR A 560 13.96 -7.34 14.91
N ASN A 561 15.29 -7.40 14.97
CA ASN A 561 16.18 -7.39 13.82
C ASN A 561 17.13 -8.58 13.88
N LEU A 562 17.68 -8.96 12.70
CA LEU A 562 18.74 -9.94 12.63
C LEU A 562 19.98 -9.44 13.39
N ASN A 563 20.62 -10.31 14.15
CA ASN A 563 21.80 -9.94 14.93
C ASN A 563 23.03 -9.74 14.01
N ARG A 564 23.36 -8.48 13.79
CA ARG A 564 24.52 -8.04 13.00
C ARG A 564 25.87 -8.33 13.67
N ASN A 565 25.87 -8.69 14.96
CA ASN A 565 27.05 -8.90 15.77
C ASN A 565 27.33 -10.39 16.06
N LYS A 566 26.51 -11.31 15.55
CA LYS A 566 26.68 -12.77 15.76
C LYS A 566 27.99 -13.26 15.15
N ILE A 567 28.86 -13.78 16.01
CA ILE A 567 30.16 -14.38 15.64
C ILE A 567 30.38 -15.77 16.26
N TYR A 568 29.45 -16.21 17.12
CA TYR A 568 29.48 -17.53 17.76
C TYR A 568 28.22 -18.31 17.44
N ASP A 569 28.41 -19.61 17.32
CA ASP A 569 27.32 -20.57 17.30
C ASP A 569 26.81 -20.74 18.74
N GLU A 570 25.52 -20.61 18.97
CA GLU A 570 24.93 -20.63 20.30
C GLU A 570 25.08 -21.99 20.99
N ASP A 571 24.84 -23.07 20.25
CA ASP A 571 24.91 -24.44 20.79
C ASP A 571 26.33 -24.82 21.22
N LYS A 572 27.33 -24.30 20.50
CA LYS A 572 28.76 -24.60 20.77
C LYS A 572 29.36 -23.65 21.80
N ASN A 573 28.76 -22.48 22.03
CA ASN A 573 29.33 -21.42 22.87
C ASN A 573 28.28 -20.82 23.81
N PRO A 574 27.59 -21.62 24.64
CA PRO A 574 26.50 -21.15 25.48
C PRO A 574 26.93 -20.07 26.50
N GLU A 575 28.23 -20.04 26.88
CA GLU A 575 28.80 -19.10 27.86
C GLU A 575 29.08 -17.71 27.29
N LYS A 576 29.01 -17.53 25.98
CA LYS A 576 29.27 -16.22 25.34
C LYS A 576 28.09 -15.25 25.55
N PRO A 577 28.36 -13.93 25.55
CA PRO A 577 27.31 -12.93 25.64
C PRO A 577 26.22 -13.11 24.59
N ALA A 578 24.96 -12.96 24.98
CA ALA A 578 23.79 -13.04 24.13
C ALA A 578 23.94 -12.26 22.80
N LEU A 579 24.42 -11.01 22.88
CA LEU A 579 24.66 -10.16 21.71
C LEU A 579 25.59 -10.77 20.64
N LEU A 580 26.48 -11.69 21.02
CA LEU A 580 27.46 -12.29 20.11
C LEU A 580 27.06 -13.67 19.58
N LYS A 581 26.02 -14.31 20.15
CA LYS A 581 25.64 -15.68 19.81
C LYS A 581 24.19 -15.84 19.33
N GLU A 582 23.26 -15.04 19.84
CA GLU A 582 21.84 -15.11 19.45
C GLU A 582 21.62 -14.66 18.00
N ASP A 583 20.55 -15.17 17.37
CA ASP A 583 20.20 -14.88 15.98
C ASP A 583 19.56 -13.51 15.81
N PHE A 584 18.88 -13.03 16.85
CA PHE A 584 18.10 -11.80 16.80
C PHE A 584 18.52 -10.82 17.90
N ILE A 585 18.34 -9.55 17.61
CA ILE A 585 18.47 -8.44 18.56
C ILE A 585 17.14 -7.71 18.69
N LEU A 586 16.89 -7.20 19.90
CA LEU A 586 15.76 -6.34 20.17
C LEU A 586 16.16 -4.87 20.07
N GLU A 587 15.23 -4.07 19.58
CA GLU A 587 15.35 -2.64 19.46
C GLU A 587 14.06 -1.96 19.86
N LYS A 588 14.13 -0.69 20.23
CA LYS A 588 12.97 0.21 20.34
C LYS A 588 13.22 1.46 19.50
N GLY A 589 12.20 2.25 19.26
CA GLY A 589 12.39 3.46 18.49
C GLY A 589 11.20 4.37 18.46
N ASP A 590 11.38 5.50 17.82
CA ASP A 590 10.32 6.43 17.51
C ASP A 590 10.47 7.02 16.11
N ALA A 591 9.36 7.48 15.56
CA ALA A 591 9.33 8.24 14.33
C ALA A 591 8.30 9.36 14.46
N TYR A 592 8.69 10.57 14.13
CA TYR A 592 7.80 11.73 14.18
C TYR A 592 8.08 12.69 13.05
N GLY A 593 7.07 13.42 12.66
CA GLY A 593 7.20 14.34 11.56
C GLY A 593 5.94 15.16 11.28
N LEU A 594 6.09 16.00 10.27
CA LEU A 594 5.04 16.87 9.73
C LEU A 594 4.97 16.67 8.23
N ASP A 595 3.78 16.33 7.73
CA ASP A 595 3.48 16.23 6.32
C ASP A 595 2.58 17.37 5.88
N LEU A 596 2.95 18.10 4.84
CA LEU A 596 2.18 19.15 4.19
C LEU A 596 1.87 18.74 2.76
N THR A 597 0.60 18.79 2.38
CA THR A 597 0.14 18.60 1.00
C THR A 597 -0.66 19.80 0.53
N LEU A 598 -0.39 20.25 -0.69
CA LEU A 598 -1.19 21.26 -1.39
C LEU A 598 -1.52 20.73 -2.78
N LYS A 599 -2.81 20.56 -3.07
CA LYS A 599 -3.32 20.02 -4.34
C LYS A 599 -4.20 21.07 -5.01
N TYR A 600 -3.94 21.35 -6.28
CA TYR A 600 -4.80 22.11 -7.18
C TYR A 600 -5.22 21.18 -8.33
N ASP A 601 -6.51 20.91 -8.46
CA ASP A 601 -7.04 20.03 -9.50
C ASP A 601 -8.08 20.77 -10.35
N ARG A 602 -7.70 21.03 -11.61
CA ARG A 602 -8.59 21.53 -12.67
C ARG A 602 -8.41 20.66 -13.90
N ARG A 603 -9.44 20.47 -14.69
CA ARG A 603 -9.43 19.60 -15.89
C ARG A 603 -8.22 19.81 -16.81
N SER A 604 -7.76 21.06 -17.00
CA SER A 604 -6.63 21.41 -17.85
C SER A 604 -5.28 21.47 -17.11
N PHE A 605 -5.30 21.65 -15.81
CA PHE A 605 -4.08 21.87 -15.03
C PHE A 605 -4.19 21.21 -13.67
N TYR A 606 -3.23 20.36 -13.36
CA TYR A 606 -3.06 19.72 -12.07
C TYR A 606 -1.72 20.14 -11.47
N PHE A 607 -1.71 20.46 -10.18
CA PHE A 607 -0.50 20.79 -9.44
C PHE A 607 -0.59 20.19 -8.04
N TRP A 608 0.45 19.49 -7.64
CA TRP A 608 0.54 18.83 -6.35
C TRP A 608 1.90 19.03 -5.73
N VAL A 609 1.94 19.57 -4.52
CA VAL A 609 3.12 19.77 -3.70
C VAL A 609 2.98 18.90 -2.48
N VAL A 610 4.02 18.16 -2.18
CA VAL A 610 4.15 17.39 -0.95
C VAL A 610 5.48 17.75 -0.29
N TYR A 611 5.43 18.08 0.99
CA TYR A 611 6.61 18.28 1.81
C TYR A 611 6.49 17.47 3.09
N SER A 612 7.50 16.65 3.37
CA SER A 612 7.61 15.88 4.62
C SER A 612 8.88 16.26 5.35
N TYR A 613 8.74 16.57 6.64
CA TYR A 613 9.84 16.77 7.57
C TYR A 613 9.75 15.70 8.65
N ALA A 614 10.74 14.80 8.73
CA ALA A 614 10.66 13.59 9.50
C ALA A 614 11.94 13.24 10.24
N PHE A 615 11.79 12.54 11.37
CA PHE A 615 12.84 11.96 12.18
C PHE A 615 12.53 10.53 12.50
N VAL A 616 13.54 9.67 12.39
CA VAL A 616 13.42 8.25 12.78
C VAL A 616 14.62 7.93 13.67
N ASN A 617 14.33 7.48 14.89
CA ASN A 617 15.33 7.06 15.87
C ASN A 617 15.16 5.57 16.16
N ARG A 618 16.28 4.88 16.36
CA ARG A 618 16.34 3.50 16.85
C ARG A 618 17.32 3.41 18.01
N PHE A 619 17.04 2.51 18.93
CA PHE A 619 17.83 2.27 20.14
C PHE A 619 18.03 0.77 20.30
N TYR A 620 19.28 0.35 20.49
CA TYR A 620 19.67 -1.03 20.73
C TYR A 620 20.60 -1.10 21.95
N GLU A 621 20.75 -2.26 22.56
CA GLU A 621 21.70 -2.50 23.63
C GLU A 621 23.04 -2.97 23.08
N GLU A 622 24.14 -2.41 23.62
CA GLU A 622 25.50 -2.92 23.46
C GLU A 622 25.86 -3.90 24.60
N ILE A 623 27.06 -4.51 24.51
CA ILE A 623 27.54 -5.59 25.40
C ILE A 623 27.44 -5.20 26.88
N ASP A 624 27.62 -3.94 27.23
CA ASP A 624 27.53 -3.44 28.59
C ASP A 624 26.12 -2.96 29.01
N THR A 625 25.08 -3.41 28.30
CA THR A 625 23.66 -3.02 28.52
C THR A 625 23.39 -1.51 28.36
N VAL A 626 24.28 -0.80 27.69
CA VAL A 626 24.13 0.62 27.42
C VAL A 626 23.30 0.81 26.15
N MET A 627 22.20 1.55 26.26
CA MET A 627 21.35 1.88 25.11
C MET A 627 22.05 2.86 24.18
N GLN A 628 22.26 2.44 22.93
CA GLN A 628 22.83 3.25 21.86
C GLN A 628 21.76 3.72 20.91
N GLN A 629 21.82 4.99 20.50
CA GLN A 629 20.94 5.58 19.50
C GLN A 629 21.61 5.60 18.13
N TYR A 630 20.85 5.20 17.11
CA TYR A 630 21.25 5.39 15.72
C TYR A 630 20.09 5.81 14.83
N TYR A 631 20.40 6.31 13.63
CA TYR A 631 19.43 6.64 12.60
C TYR A 631 19.39 5.48 11.58
N PRO A 632 18.23 4.85 11.33
CA PRO A 632 18.16 3.80 10.32
C PRO A 632 18.49 4.36 8.94
N HIS A 633 19.01 3.51 8.05
CA HIS A 633 19.46 3.89 6.71
C HIS A 633 18.42 4.62 5.84
N PHE A 634 17.14 4.55 6.20
CA PHE A 634 16.03 5.23 5.53
C PHE A 634 15.58 6.54 6.23
N ASP A 635 16.30 7.03 7.25
CA ASP A 635 15.98 8.30 7.90
C ASP A 635 16.27 9.47 6.95
N ARG A 636 15.21 10.03 6.36
CA ARG A 636 15.26 11.20 5.47
C ARG A 636 14.57 12.39 6.12
N ARG A 637 15.33 13.42 6.43
CA ARG A 637 14.84 14.61 7.17
C ARG A 637 13.90 15.48 6.35
N HIS A 638 14.24 15.74 5.10
CA HIS A 638 13.45 16.55 4.19
C HIS A 638 13.15 15.76 2.93
N ASN A 639 11.87 15.71 2.57
CA ASN A 639 11.40 15.10 1.32
C ASN A 639 10.41 16.06 0.66
N VAL A 640 10.69 16.52 -0.56
CA VAL A 640 9.85 17.44 -1.34
C VAL A 640 9.52 16.81 -2.65
N ASN A 641 8.24 16.80 -3.01
CA ASN A 641 7.76 16.32 -4.29
C ASN A 641 6.87 17.39 -4.93
N LEU A 642 7.16 17.72 -6.18
CA LEU A 642 6.37 18.63 -7.00
C LEU A 642 5.90 17.87 -8.24
N VAL A 643 4.61 17.84 -8.47
CA VAL A 643 4.00 17.24 -9.66
C VAL A 643 3.15 18.28 -10.36
N THR A 644 3.28 18.37 -11.66
CA THR A 644 2.40 19.20 -12.48
C THR A 644 2.01 18.49 -13.75
N THR A 645 0.75 18.65 -14.18
CA THR A 645 0.24 18.11 -15.44
C THR A 645 -0.61 19.16 -16.11
N TYR A 646 -0.30 19.45 -17.38
CA TYR A 646 -1.01 20.42 -18.21
C TYR A 646 -1.57 19.75 -19.46
N ARG A 647 -2.89 19.87 -19.65
CA ARG A 647 -3.61 19.31 -20.79
C ARG A 647 -4.06 20.43 -21.72
N PHE A 648 -3.77 20.31 -23.01
CA PHE A 648 -4.03 21.34 -23.99
C PHE A 648 -4.40 20.76 -25.38
N GLY A 649 -4.73 21.64 -26.30
CA GLY A 649 -5.12 21.28 -27.65
C GLY A 649 -6.57 20.79 -27.77
N LYS A 650 -6.96 20.40 -28.98
CA LYS A 650 -8.32 19.94 -29.28
C LYS A 650 -8.61 18.66 -28.50
N GLN A 651 -9.73 18.61 -27.79
CA GLN A 651 -10.17 17.52 -26.92
C GLN A 651 -9.12 17.13 -25.86
N TYR A 652 -8.24 18.06 -25.44
CA TYR A 652 -7.12 17.76 -24.53
C TYR A 652 -6.21 16.62 -25.04
N GLY A 653 -6.03 16.56 -26.35
CA GLY A 653 -5.23 15.51 -27.00
C GLY A 653 -3.73 15.59 -26.75
N TRP A 654 -3.24 16.63 -26.07
CA TRP A 654 -1.88 16.79 -25.60
C TRP A 654 -1.86 16.87 -24.06
N GLU A 655 -0.91 16.17 -23.45
CA GLU A 655 -0.67 16.22 -22.01
C GLU A 655 0.84 16.33 -21.77
N PHE A 656 1.23 17.37 -21.04
CA PHE A 656 2.59 17.56 -20.54
C PHE A 656 2.58 17.32 -19.04
N SER A 657 3.50 16.49 -18.53
CA SER A 657 3.65 16.22 -17.10
C SER A 657 5.10 16.38 -16.66
N ALA A 658 5.31 16.90 -15.47
CA ALA A 658 6.61 17.05 -14.84
C ALA A 658 6.55 16.63 -13.38
N ARG A 659 7.61 15.96 -12.91
CA ARG A 659 7.81 15.58 -11.51
C ARG A 659 9.21 15.98 -11.07
N TRP A 660 9.30 16.74 -10.00
CA TRP A 660 10.56 17.03 -9.34
C TRP A 660 10.56 16.51 -7.92
N ASN A 661 11.61 15.77 -7.58
CA ASN A 661 11.81 15.18 -6.26
C ASN A 661 13.08 15.74 -5.66
N TYR A 662 13.05 16.03 -4.36
CA TYR A 662 14.21 16.36 -3.54
C TYR A 662 14.15 15.55 -2.24
N GLY A 663 15.29 14.99 -1.83
CA GLY A 663 15.45 14.32 -0.54
C GLY A 663 16.80 14.62 0.09
N SER A 664 16.82 14.90 1.40
CA SER A 664 18.08 14.96 2.14
C SER A 664 18.76 13.58 2.14
N GLY A 665 20.08 13.58 2.29
CA GLY A 665 20.91 12.37 2.21
C GLY A 665 20.54 11.31 3.25
N PHE A 666 20.60 10.06 2.86
CA PHE A 666 20.41 8.91 3.75
C PHE A 666 21.59 8.69 4.68
N PRO A 667 21.36 8.19 5.91
CA PRO A 667 22.43 7.71 6.77
C PRO A 667 23.12 6.47 6.17
N PHE A 668 24.39 6.32 6.46
CA PHE A 668 25.15 5.11 6.16
C PHE A 668 26.27 4.91 7.17
N THR A 669 26.72 3.67 7.35
CA THR A 669 27.87 3.34 8.21
C THR A 669 29.15 3.51 7.42
N GLN A 670 30.06 4.33 7.93
CA GLN A 670 31.36 4.60 7.28
C GLN A 670 32.33 3.45 7.48
N THR A 671 33.19 3.21 6.50
CA THR A 671 34.35 2.33 6.62
C THR A 671 35.47 3.09 7.31
N GLN A 672 36.00 2.57 8.41
CA GLN A 672 37.19 3.14 9.12
C GLN A 672 38.47 2.52 8.66
N GLY A 673 38.45 1.29 8.22
CA GLY A 673 39.64 0.58 7.77
C GLY A 673 39.32 -0.81 7.28
N TYR A 674 40.35 -1.58 7.02
CA TYR A 674 40.26 -2.96 6.55
C TYR A 674 41.22 -3.83 7.34
N PHE A 675 40.89 -5.10 7.47
CA PHE A 675 41.75 -6.13 8.01
C PHE A 675 41.65 -7.41 7.19
N GLU A 676 42.67 -8.22 7.25
CA GLU A 676 42.68 -9.52 6.58
C GLU A 676 41.90 -10.53 7.43
N LYS A 677 40.87 -11.14 6.86
CA LYS A 677 40.07 -12.17 7.49
C LYS A 677 40.72 -13.52 7.25
N ILE A 678 41.51 -13.98 8.21
CA ILE A 678 42.12 -15.28 8.16
C ILE A 678 41.12 -16.33 8.62
N LYS A 679 40.82 -17.34 7.80
CA LYS A 679 40.00 -18.50 8.16
C LYS A 679 40.87 -19.51 8.92
N PHE A 680 40.66 -19.65 10.22
CA PHE A 680 41.36 -20.66 11.02
C PHE A 680 40.90 -22.12 10.76
N GLU A 681 39.93 -22.32 9.87
CA GLU A 681 39.43 -23.65 9.51
C GLU A 681 40.45 -24.51 8.77
N ASP A 682 41.41 -23.91 8.12
CA ASP A 682 42.45 -24.60 7.33
C ASP A 682 43.58 -25.17 8.21
N GLY A 683 43.55 -24.96 9.51
CA GLY A 683 44.39 -25.60 10.51
C GLY A 683 45.87 -25.24 10.47
N ILE A 684 46.67 -25.94 11.29
CA ILE A 684 48.12 -25.71 11.49
C ILE A 684 48.96 -25.99 10.23
N TYR A 685 48.37 -26.57 9.20
CA TYR A 685 49.00 -26.89 7.91
C TYR A 685 48.63 -25.93 6.78
N SER A 686 47.81 -24.94 7.01
CA SER A 686 47.53 -23.89 5.99
C SER A 686 48.71 -22.94 5.93
N ASP A 687 49.12 -22.64 4.72
CA ASP A 687 50.25 -21.75 4.46
C ASP A 687 49.74 -20.27 4.52
N TYR A 688 49.22 -19.88 5.72
CA TYR A 688 48.64 -18.56 5.97
C TYR A 688 49.64 -17.40 5.67
N ILE A 689 50.90 -17.71 5.42
CA ILE A 689 51.92 -16.76 4.98
C ILE A 689 51.79 -16.44 3.48
N THR A 690 51.26 -17.37 2.71
CA THR A 690 51.08 -17.26 1.26
C THR A 690 49.60 -17.13 0.84
N ASP A 691 48.68 -17.49 1.72
CA ASP A 691 47.25 -17.28 1.48
C ASP A 691 46.91 -15.82 1.78
N ASN A 692 46.49 -15.11 0.74
CA ASN A 692 45.87 -13.78 0.91
C ASN A 692 44.48 -13.98 1.50
N GLY A 693 44.26 -13.59 2.74
CA GLY A 693 42.95 -13.59 3.37
C GLY A 693 41.96 -12.65 2.66
N GLU A 694 40.70 -12.95 2.79
CA GLU A 694 39.64 -12.04 2.33
C GLU A 694 39.72 -10.70 3.07
N LEU A 695 39.52 -9.60 2.35
CA LEU A 695 39.51 -8.26 2.94
C LEU A 695 38.19 -8.05 3.72
N ALA A 696 38.31 -7.89 5.03
CA ALA A 696 37.18 -7.56 5.90
C ALA A 696 37.18 -6.09 6.29
N ILE A 697 36.02 -5.56 6.65
CA ILE A 697 35.79 -4.13 6.88
C ILE A 697 35.73 -3.82 8.37
N ILE A 698 36.51 -2.84 8.81
CA ILE A 698 36.34 -2.19 10.11
C ILE A 698 35.29 -1.09 9.96
N TYR A 699 34.14 -1.29 10.57
CA TYR A 699 33.05 -0.34 10.51
C TYR A 699 33.23 0.78 11.53
N GLY A 700 32.84 1.98 11.15
CA GLY A 700 32.61 3.08 12.06
C GLY A 700 31.27 2.94 12.80
N ASP A 701 30.92 4.00 13.53
CA ASP A 701 29.65 4.07 14.25
C ASP A 701 28.47 3.88 13.28
N LEU A 702 27.45 3.13 13.74
CA LEU A 702 26.29 2.75 12.93
C LEU A 702 25.57 3.99 12.39
N ASN A 703 25.52 4.12 11.06
CA ASN A 703 24.79 5.14 10.31
C ASN A 703 25.06 6.62 10.71
N LYS A 704 26.27 6.93 11.16
CA LYS A 704 26.70 8.32 11.50
C LYS A 704 27.03 9.16 10.26
N GLY A 705 27.44 8.54 9.15
CA GLY A 705 27.65 9.23 7.87
C GLY A 705 26.32 9.61 7.20
N ARG A 706 26.36 10.61 6.30
CA ARG A 706 25.23 10.99 5.45
C ARG A 706 25.65 11.08 3.99
N LEU A 707 24.88 10.44 3.11
CA LEU A 707 25.06 10.59 1.66
C LEU A 707 24.68 12.02 1.22
N PRO A 708 25.15 12.48 0.06
CA PRO A 708 24.67 13.72 -0.54
C PRO A 708 23.17 13.74 -0.78
N SER A 709 22.58 14.94 -0.85
CA SER A 709 21.16 15.10 -1.16
C SER A 709 20.84 14.58 -2.56
N TYR A 710 19.68 13.95 -2.66
CA TYR A 710 19.09 13.47 -3.91
C TYR A 710 18.15 14.52 -4.50
N HIS A 711 18.20 14.74 -5.82
CA HIS A 711 17.09 15.38 -6.52
C HIS A 711 17.06 14.97 -8.00
N ARG A 712 15.86 14.96 -8.58
CA ARG A 712 15.60 14.51 -9.95
C ARG A 712 14.41 15.24 -10.55
N LEU A 713 14.50 15.56 -11.83
CA LEU A 713 13.39 16.05 -12.65
C LEU A 713 13.08 15.02 -13.73
N ASP A 714 11.82 14.60 -13.79
CA ASP A 714 11.28 13.71 -14.81
C ASP A 714 10.23 14.48 -15.60
N LEU A 715 10.24 14.31 -16.93
CA LEU A 715 9.30 14.94 -17.85
C LEU A 715 8.61 13.88 -18.70
N ASN A 716 7.35 14.14 -19.05
CA ASN A 716 6.59 13.32 -19.98
C ASN A 716 5.73 14.20 -20.89
N MET A 717 5.67 13.84 -22.15
CA MET A 717 4.77 14.42 -23.15
C MET A 717 3.97 13.30 -23.80
N LYS A 718 2.65 13.38 -23.68
CA LYS A 718 1.71 12.41 -24.24
C LYS A 718 0.87 13.04 -25.34
N LYS A 719 0.73 12.33 -26.46
CA LYS A 719 -0.22 12.68 -27.54
C LYS A 719 -1.25 11.57 -27.69
N ARG A 720 -2.52 11.95 -27.63
CA ARG A 720 -3.67 11.06 -27.81
C ARG A 720 -4.28 11.23 -29.19
N PHE A 721 -4.49 10.12 -29.89
CA PHE A 721 -5.18 10.03 -31.15
C PHE A 721 -6.47 9.22 -30.97
N PHE A 722 -7.62 9.84 -31.19
CA PHE A 722 -8.91 9.17 -31.12
C PHE A 722 -9.21 8.56 -32.51
N LEU A 723 -9.32 7.22 -32.58
CA LEU A 723 -9.61 6.48 -33.82
C LEU A 723 -11.11 6.28 -33.95
N SER A 724 -11.79 5.96 -32.87
CA SER A 724 -13.24 5.81 -32.79
C SER A 724 -13.74 6.16 -31.38
N GLU A 725 -15.03 6.00 -31.11
CA GLU A 725 -15.61 6.20 -29.77
C GLU A 725 -14.96 5.31 -28.71
N HIS A 726 -14.53 4.10 -29.10
CA HIS A 726 -13.96 3.10 -28.19
C HIS A 726 -12.49 2.80 -28.46
N SER A 727 -11.86 3.44 -29.46
CA SER A 727 -10.47 3.14 -29.84
C SER A 727 -9.62 4.40 -29.87
N LYS A 728 -8.48 4.34 -29.21
CA LYS A 728 -7.49 5.43 -29.17
C LYS A 728 -6.07 4.89 -29.13
N ILE A 729 -5.14 5.68 -29.63
CA ILE A 729 -3.70 5.45 -29.52
C ILE A 729 -3.12 6.59 -28.69
N ASP A 730 -2.43 6.27 -27.63
CA ASP A 730 -1.61 7.20 -26.84
C ASP A 730 -0.14 6.97 -27.21
N VAL A 731 0.58 8.04 -27.54
CA VAL A 731 2.03 8.05 -27.79
C VAL A 731 2.66 8.89 -26.69
N ASP A 732 3.58 8.30 -25.96
CA ASP A 732 4.27 8.89 -24.82
C ASP A 732 5.76 9.03 -25.10
N VAL A 733 6.32 10.20 -24.84
CA VAL A 733 7.77 10.44 -24.79
C VAL A 733 8.11 10.92 -23.41
N SER A 734 8.98 10.21 -22.70
CA SER A 734 9.39 10.59 -21.34
C SER A 734 10.90 10.62 -21.18
N VAL A 735 11.36 11.38 -20.22
CA VAL A 735 12.78 11.48 -19.85
C VAL A 735 12.88 11.46 -18.33
N VAL A 736 13.56 10.46 -17.82
CA VAL A 736 13.93 10.37 -16.40
C VAL A 736 15.24 11.12 -16.19
N ASN A 737 15.38 11.82 -15.07
CA ASN A 737 16.60 12.56 -14.67
C ASN A 737 17.10 13.51 -15.76
N VAL A 738 16.24 14.43 -16.19
CA VAL A 738 16.45 15.31 -17.35
C VAL A 738 17.77 16.06 -17.35
N TYR A 739 18.24 16.50 -16.19
CA TYR A 739 19.52 17.22 -16.04
C TYR A 739 20.71 16.32 -15.67
N ASN A 740 20.54 14.99 -15.83
CA ASN A 740 21.57 13.97 -15.67
C ASN A 740 22.39 14.10 -14.38
N ARG A 741 21.70 14.34 -13.23
CA ARG A 741 22.39 14.43 -11.95
C ARG A 741 22.89 13.05 -11.54
N LYS A 742 24.15 12.98 -11.14
CA LYS A 742 24.75 11.82 -10.50
C LYS A 742 24.29 11.73 -9.04
N ASN A 743 23.10 11.17 -8.84
CA ASN A 743 22.56 10.89 -7.50
C ASN A 743 23.28 9.68 -6.93
N VAL A 744 23.91 9.82 -5.77
CA VAL A 744 24.60 8.72 -5.12
C VAL A 744 23.57 7.70 -4.65
N PHE A 745 23.79 6.43 -5.00
CA PHE A 745 22.97 5.31 -4.55
C PHE A 745 23.59 4.68 -3.31
N TYR A 746 24.83 4.21 -3.43
CA TYR A 746 25.66 3.76 -2.31
C TYR A 746 27.13 3.91 -2.66
N ARG A 747 28.00 3.67 -1.69
CA ARG A 747 29.43 3.53 -1.88
C ARG A 747 29.81 2.09 -1.65
N ASP A 748 30.41 1.45 -2.65
CA ASP A 748 30.98 0.12 -2.49
C ASP A 748 32.06 0.20 -1.41
N ARG A 749 32.03 -0.73 -0.45
CA ARG A 749 32.88 -0.66 0.74
C ARG A 749 34.27 -1.21 0.50
N LEU A 750 34.40 -2.18 -0.41
CA LEU A 750 35.68 -2.84 -0.71
C LEU A 750 36.45 -2.04 -1.75
N THR A 751 35.80 -1.66 -2.85
CA THR A 751 36.45 -0.90 -3.93
C THR A 751 36.50 0.60 -3.65
N GLY A 752 35.67 1.11 -2.75
CA GLY A 752 35.50 2.54 -2.49
C GLY A 752 34.78 3.31 -3.60
N GLU A 753 34.30 2.63 -4.63
CA GLU A 753 33.57 3.23 -5.75
C GLU A 753 32.21 3.79 -5.33
N ILE A 754 31.83 4.91 -5.96
CA ILE A 754 30.52 5.51 -5.77
C ILE A 754 29.58 4.98 -6.86
N VAL A 755 28.58 4.23 -6.46
CA VAL A 755 27.52 3.75 -7.34
C VAL A 755 26.40 4.79 -7.42
N TYR A 756 26.04 5.18 -8.64
CA TYR A 756 25.02 6.18 -8.88
C TYR A 756 23.68 5.52 -9.26
N GLN A 757 22.60 6.21 -8.97
CA GLN A 757 21.26 5.90 -9.46
C GLN A 757 21.18 6.15 -10.97
N LEU A 758 20.02 5.83 -11.56
CA LEU A 758 19.81 5.95 -13.00
C LEU A 758 20.17 7.34 -13.53
N PRO A 759 20.98 7.44 -14.60
CA PRO A 759 21.29 8.69 -15.28
C PRO A 759 20.08 9.18 -16.10
N VAL A 760 20.29 10.12 -17.01
CA VAL A 760 19.24 10.52 -17.97
C VAL A 760 18.84 9.32 -18.81
N MET A 761 17.52 9.01 -18.84
CA MET A 761 16.96 7.91 -19.62
C MET A 761 15.73 8.40 -20.39
N PRO A 762 15.85 8.70 -21.69
CA PRO A 762 14.70 8.93 -22.55
C PRO A 762 13.98 7.61 -22.83
N SER A 763 12.67 7.65 -22.95
CA SER A 763 11.87 6.49 -23.33
C SER A 763 10.70 6.88 -24.24
N LEU A 764 10.28 5.93 -25.06
CA LEU A 764 9.15 6.04 -25.96
C LEU A 764 8.15 4.91 -25.62
N GLY A 765 6.87 5.24 -25.60
CA GLY A 765 5.79 4.29 -25.43
C GLY A 765 4.64 4.53 -26.41
N ILE A 766 4.01 3.46 -26.84
CA ILE A 766 2.80 3.48 -27.67
C ILE A 766 1.79 2.55 -27.02
N THR A 767 0.58 3.05 -26.81
CA THR A 767 -0.50 2.27 -26.20
C THR A 767 -1.75 2.36 -27.06
N TRP A 768 -2.29 1.22 -27.48
CA TRP A 768 -3.56 1.11 -28.17
C TRP A 768 -4.63 0.56 -27.23
N THR A 769 -5.71 1.31 -27.08
CA THR A 769 -6.94 0.90 -26.35
C THR A 769 -8.06 0.70 -27.35
N PHE A 770 -8.83 -0.42 -27.22
CA PHE A 770 -9.93 -0.78 -28.13
C PHE A 770 -11.15 -1.32 -27.43
#